data_5f1f92272cabec043b5bedd53020a3df
#
_entry.id   5f1f92272cabec043b5bedd53020a3df
#
_cell.length_a   1.000
_cell.length_b   1.000
_cell.length_c   1.000
_cell.angle_alpha   90.00
_cell.angle_beta   90.00
_cell.angle_gamma   90.00
#
_symmetry.space_group_name_H-M   'P 1'
#
loop_
_entity.id
_entity.type
_entity.pdbx_description
1 polymer ?
#
loop_
_entity_poly.entity_id
_entity_poly.type
_entity_poly.pdbx_seq_one_letter_code
_entity_poly.pdbx_strand_id
1 'polypeptide(L)'
;MGTDSHVLWFGEVGREDALSVGGKGASLGEMFCSLSKSGVLVPNGYCTTSHSYREFVDAEIPRGIWDQVVEIEGLDDIRIEAISQLTLAEALRVCLEGADQSDSLGMHGRAELARALVLDTPVPDSIANAIGEAYRELCVQYGKGTDVAVRSSATTEDSEDASFAGQYESYLNINGEANVVLHWRKCVASQFTERAICYQLDRGMDPLASPLCVVIMKMVRSDLACSGVMFTIDPDSGHDGVIHIAASYGLGELVVQGTVSPDTYTVWKGGLEKDKHSVVHRHLGSKEQRMVYASDGLRATVIDEVPFSERRDWVLDHRECKRLAGMALRIEKHYEMPMDIEWAKDGIDGSMYIVQARPETVHANETRGIVRYEMDAGLIERLKRGFVLAKGQAVGMRIGSGPVRTYQSYQEVLERRRSLQNRLADGERIEDLTWGELVFEKGDVLVTEMTTPDWEPMMKEASLIVTRKGGRTSHAAIIAREFGIPAIVGCADALSLDNGQKVTGSCSEGDTGYIYDGVHPFAIVEYGVDTSTPLKTKIKLNVGFPTKSLVDSQLPVEGVGLARIEFVLSGEIGIHPLAFVHHSSLKRYLRTGEVPPPLGPFARNLEDEPLETIRELVEAIERRCWNYDHPRGLFIDKLREGVGLICAAFHPRPVLVRLSDFKSNEYRDLLGGRVFEPIEENPMIAWRGASRYLDPIFKSAFEMECEAMASVFHDFGLENLQLMVPFCRSPEEGEAVKNLLEEHSIGPTSGVPLFVMVELPSNIIEAEAFIERMGLSGGSIGTNDLVQTVYAVSRDDLEGYQHQVDARAPAVKSMIRSAIDAFTSRGLEIGICGQAPSDYPDEFPPFLVDCGITSISVTPDTAMVVRQTVLEAEMMIAQGIEIGE
;
A
#
# COMPACT_ATOMS: atom_id res chain seq x y z
N MET A 1 4.20 18.82 -37.95
CA MET A 1 3.60 20.10 -38.45
C MET A 1 3.87 21.17 -37.41
N GLY A 2 4.39 22.38 -37.83
CA GLY A 2 4.41 23.60 -37.04
C GLY A 2 5.35 23.65 -35.83
N THR A 3 6.63 23.58 -36.05
CA THR A 3 7.68 23.82 -35.05
C THR A 3 7.73 25.27 -34.53
N ASP A 4 6.93 26.17 -35.06
CA ASP A 4 7.01 27.63 -34.80
C ASP A 4 5.78 28.17 -34.01
N SER A 5 4.83 27.33 -33.54
CA SER A 5 3.71 27.81 -32.73
C SER A 5 4.11 27.94 -31.28
N HIS A 6 3.72 29.03 -30.60
CA HIS A 6 3.94 29.25 -29.16
C HIS A 6 3.03 28.41 -28.31
N VAL A 7 1.84 28.07 -28.79
CA VAL A 7 0.79 27.35 -28.05
C VAL A 7 0.18 26.28 -28.95
N LEU A 8 -0.10 25.11 -28.34
CA LEU A 8 -0.86 24.00 -28.93
C LEU A 8 -1.97 23.58 -27.97
N TRP A 9 -3.18 23.37 -28.49
CA TRP A 9 -4.31 22.88 -27.71
C TRP A 9 -4.24 21.35 -27.49
N PHE A 10 -4.83 20.83 -26.42
CA PHE A 10 -4.89 19.40 -26.20
C PHE A 10 -5.48 18.60 -27.36
N GLY A 11 -6.43 19.21 -28.09
CA GLY A 11 -6.98 18.63 -29.33
C GLY A 11 -6.02 18.55 -30.52
N GLU A 12 -4.84 19.12 -30.41
CA GLU A 12 -3.79 19.18 -31.46
C GLU A 12 -2.53 18.41 -31.09
N VAL A 13 -2.48 17.84 -29.87
CA VAL A 13 -1.29 17.21 -29.25
C VAL A 13 -1.54 15.73 -29.02
N GLY A 14 -0.56 14.90 -29.37
CA GLY A 14 -0.53 13.48 -29.11
C GLY A 14 0.75 13.02 -28.39
N ARG A 15 0.86 11.72 -28.17
CA ARG A 15 2.01 11.09 -27.47
C ARG A 15 3.36 11.44 -28.12
N GLU A 16 3.38 11.61 -29.44
CA GLU A 16 4.63 11.87 -30.20
C GLU A 16 5.15 13.29 -30.04
N ASP A 17 4.34 14.21 -29.46
CA ASP A 17 4.68 15.62 -29.32
C ASP A 17 5.44 15.95 -28.01
N ALA A 18 5.89 14.95 -27.25
CA ALA A 18 6.57 15.15 -25.96
C ALA A 18 7.79 16.08 -26.04
N LEU A 19 8.55 16.08 -27.15
CA LEU A 19 9.66 17.00 -27.39
C LEU A 19 9.22 18.42 -27.67
N SER A 20 7.95 18.65 -28.02
CA SER A 20 7.37 19.95 -28.33
C SER A 20 6.61 20.57 -27.16
N VAL A 21 5.92 19.76 -26.35
CA VAL A 21 5.02 20.24 -25.27
C VAL A 21 5.32 19.66 -23.89
N GLY A 22 6.36 18.82 -23.79
CA GLY A 22 6.73 18.09 -22.57
C GLY A 22 5.86 16.84 -22.34
N GLY A 23 6.31 15.96 -21.42
CA GLY A 23 5.65 14.69 -21.16
C GLY A 23 4.22 14.82 -20.66
N LYS A 24 3.97 15.68 -19.66
CA LYS A 24 2.61 15.94 -19.15
C LYS A 24 1.66 16.49 -20.22
N GLY A 25 2.14 17.44 -21.03
CA GLY A 25 1.34 18.02 -22.11
C GLY A 25 0.95 16.98 -23.16
N ALA A 26 1.91 16.16 -23.58
CA ALA A 26 1.71 15.08 -24.54
C ALA A 26 0.72 14.03 -24.03
N SER A 27 0.88 13.60 -22.76
CA SER A 27 -0.03 12.62 -22.14
C SER A 27 -1.46 13.15 -22.01
N LEU A 28 -1.64 14.40 -21.56
CA LEU A 28 -2.98 15.02 -21.46
C LEU A 28 -3.64 15.18 -22.82
N GLY A 29 -2.88 15.63 -23.85
CA GLY A 29 -3.37 15.75 -25.22
C GLY A 29 -3.78 14.40 -25.80
N GLU A 30 -2.95 13.37 -25.65
CA GLU A 30 -3.26 12.01 -26.08
C GLU A 30 -4.54 11.47 -25.45
N MET A 31 -4.69 11.59 -24.12
CA MET A 31 -5.91 11.15 -23.42
C MET A 31 -7.13 11.97 -23.86
N PHE A 32 -6.97 13.29 -24.05
CA PHE A 32 -8.05 14.15 -24.51
C PHE A 32 -8.55 13.75 -25.90
N CYS A 33 -7.63 13.49 -26.84
CA CYS A 33 -7.98 13.09 -28.22
C CYS A 33 -8.50 11.67 -28.32
N SER A 34 -7.77 10.72 -27.72
CA SER A 34 -7.98 9.30 -27.98
C SER A 34 -8.96 8.63 -27.01
N LEU A 35 -9.03 9.08 -25.73
CA LEU A 35 -9.76 8.39 -24.69
C LEU A 35 -11.06 9.08 -24.23
N SER A 36 -11.31 10.35 -24.61
CA SER A 36 -12.53 11.07 -24.20
C SER A 36 -13.82 10.35 -24.63
N LYS A 37 -13.83 9.76 -25.83
CA LYS A 37 -14.99 9.00 -26.35
C LYS A 37 -15.25 7.69 -25.60
N SER A 38 -14.23 7.16 -24.95
CA SER A 38 -14.30 5.96 -24.11
C SER A 38 -14.69 6.27 -22.66
N GLY A 39 -14.91 7.54 -22.33
CA GLY A 39 -15.36 7.98 -21.00
C GLY A 39 -14.22 8.31 -20.03
N VAL A 40 -13.01 8.54 -20.51
CA VAL A 40 -11.91 9.15 -19.74
C VAL A 40 -12.02 10.66 -19.96
N LEU A 41 -12.44 11.39 -18.92
CA LEU A 41 -12.61 12.84 -19.02
C LEU A 41 -11.31 13.55 -18.65
N VAL A 42 -10.85 14.46 -19.50
CA VAL A 42 -9.70 15.34 -19.25
C VAL A 42 -10.21 16.78 -19.37
N PRO A 43 -9.90 17.70 -18.43
CA PRO A 43 -10.25 19.11 -18.57
C PRO A 43 -9.55 19.68 -19.80
N ASN A 44 -10.23 20.54 -20.58
CA ASN A 44 -9.57 21.15 -21.74
C ASN A 44 -8.50 22.15 -21.32
N GLY A 45 -7.52 22.34 -22.17
CA GLY A 45 -6.38 23.19 -21.94
C GLY A 45 -5.47 23.29 -23.17
N TYR A 46 -4.35 23.93 -22.95
CA TYR A 46 -3.31 24.12 -23.97
C TYR A 46 -1.92 24.02 -23.34
N CYS A 47 -0.91 23.80 -24.18
CA CYS A 47 0.49 23.76 -23.81
C CYS A 47 1.25 24.88 -24.47
N THR A 48 2.18 25.52 -23.74
CA THR A 48 3.23 26.28 -24.42
C THR A 48 4.31 25.33 -24.94
N THR A 49 4.92 25.67 -26.05
CA THR A 49 5.84 24.77 -26.74
C THR A 49 7.31 25.00 -26.33
N SER A 50 8.17 24.07 -26.68
CA SER A 50 9.62 24.22 -26.55
C SER A 50 10.17 25.41 -27.37
N HIS A 51 9.44 25.87 -28.42
CA HIS A 51 9.76 27.08 -29.17
C HIS A 51 9.59 28.31 -28.27
N SER A 52 8.49 28.43 -27.53
CA SER A 52 8.27 29.52 -26.56
C SER A 52 9.37 29.60 -25.51
N TYR A 53 9.80 28.44 -24.97
CA TYR A 53 10.91 28.42 -24.03
C TYR A 53 12.21 28.94 -24.65
N ARG A 54 12.56 28.44 -25.83
CA ARG A 54 13.81 28.87 -26.54
C ARG A 54 13.79 30.37 -26.85
N GLU A 55 12.68 30.89 -27.40
CA GLU A 55 12.55 32.32 -27.65
C GLU A 55 12.69 33.17 -26.40
N PHE A 56 12.15 32.66 -25.24
CA PHE A 56 12.28 33.37 -23.98
C PHE A 56 13.70 33.39 -23.44
N VAL A 57 14.42 32.26 -23.48
CA VAL A 57 15.79 32.22 -22.99
C VAL A 57 16.80 32.87 -23.93
N ASP A 58 16.44 33.08 -25.21
CA ASP A 58 17.21 33.82 -26.16
C ASP A 58 16.96 35.37 -26.08
N ALA A 59 16.03 35.83 -25.23
CA ALA A 59 15.77 37.24 -25.01
C ALA A 59 16.95 37.94 -24.33
N GLU A 60 17.21 39.20 -24.68
CA GLU A 60 18.24 40.04 -24.03
C GLU A 60 17.81 40.45 -22.63
N ILE A 61 18.70 40.38 -21.67
CA ILE A 61 18.44 40.81 -20.29
C ILE A 61 18.48 42.32 -20.18
N PRO A 62 17.45 42.98 -19.64
CA PRO A 62 17.44 44.41 -19.42
C PRO A 62 18.55 44.89 -18.47
N ARG A 63 19.24 46.00 -18.83
CA ARG A 63 20.41 46.52 -18.09
C ARG A 63 20.15 46.84 -16.59
N GLY A 64 18.92 47.09 -16.17
CA GLY A 64 18.58 47.42 -14.78
C GLY A 64 18.36 46.26 -13.84
N ILE A 65 18.36 45.01 -14.32
CA ILE A 65 18.12 43.82 -13.48
C ILE A 65 19.34 43.51 -12.61
N TRP A 66 20.53 43.77 -13.06
CA TRP A 66 21.79 43.47 -12.41
C TRP A 66 22.05 44.23 -11.12
N ASP A 67 21.62 45.48 -11.02
CA ASP A 67 21.82 46.29 -9.82
C ASP A 67 21.06 45.78 -8.60
N GLN A 68 20.07 44.89 -8.81
CA GLN A 68 19.27 44.27 -7.75
C GLN A 68 19.77 42.87 -7.31
N VAL A 69 20.56 42.20 -8.16
CA VAL A 69 21.00 40.81 -7.94
C VAL A 69 22.34 40.71 -7.19
N VAL A 70 23.06 41.84 -7.03
CA VAL A 70 24.44 41.88 -6.48
C VAL A 70 24.53 41.57 -4.97
N GLU A 71 23.41 41.45 -4.25
CA GLU A 71 23.43 41.20 -2.79
C GLU A 71 23.26 39.71 -2.37
N ILE A 72 23.46 38.73 -3.29
CA ILE A 72 23.29 37.30 -2.96
C ILE A 72 24.63 36.75 -2.43
N GLU A 73 24.65 36.28 -1.17
CA GLU A 73 25.80 35.61 -0.55
C GLU A 73 26.25 34.38 -1.33
N GLY A 74 27.56 34.19 -1.49
CA GLY A 74 28.16 32.99 -2.11
C GLY A 74 28.52 33.11 -3.59
N LEU A 75 28.52 34.31 -4.18
CA LEU A 75 28.78 34.56 -5.61
C LEU A 75 30.14 35.22 -5.91
N ASP A 76 31.10 35.10 -5.00
CA ASP A 76 32.42 35.74 -5.12
C ASP A 76 33.19 35.38 -6.41
N ASP A 77 32.83 34.27 -7.07
CA ASP A 77 33.50 33.78 -8.28
C ASP A 77 32.82 34.24 -9.59
N ILE A 78 31.65 34.87 -9.56
CA ILE A 78 30.93 35.27 -10.74
C ILE A 78 31.28 36.75 -11.12
N ARG A 79 31.95 36.94 -12.26
CA ARG A 79 32.24 38.29 -12.76
C ARG A 79 31.00 38.92 -13.34
N ILE A 80 30.27 39.68 -12.56
CA ILE A 80 29.00 40.33 -12.88
C ILE A 80 29.12 41.34 -14.06
N GLU A 81 30.28 41.99 -14.23
CA GLU A 81 30.54 42.92 -15.35
C GLU A 81 30.46 42.30 -16.75
N ALA A 82 30.63 40.96 -16.85
CA ALA A 82 30.58 40.27 -18.16
C ALA A 82 29.15 39.95 -18.64
N ILE A 83 28.14 40.06 -17.78
CA ILE A 83 26.80 39.51 -18.04
C ILE A 83 25.84 40.56 -18.63
N SER A 84 26.15 41.86 -18.58
CA SER A 84 25.27 42.98 -18.98
C SER A 84 24.94 43.12 -20.46
N GLN A 85 25.32 42.20 -21.33
CA GLN A 85 25.01 42.15 -22.76
C GLN A 85 24.66 40.73 -23.24
N LEU A 86 24.39 39.82 -22.34
CA LEU A 86 24.11 38.44 -22.66
C LEU A 86 22.58 38.20 -22.85
N THR A 87 22.26 37.17 -23.61
CA THR A 87 20.90 36.56 -23.56
C THR A 87 20.69 35.90 -22.23
N LEU A 88 19.43 35.64 -21.88
CA LEU A 88 19.10 34.92 -20.64
C LEU A 88 19.77 33.54 -20.59
N ALA A 89 19.83 32.80 -21.72
CA ALA A 89 20.51 31.50 -21.78
C ALA A 89 22.02 31.60 -21.47
N GLU A 90 22.70 32.63 -22.01
CA GLU A 90 24.12 32.87 -21.76
C GLU A 90 24.38 33.22 -20.29
N ALA A 91 23.53 34.05 -19.70
CA ALA A 91 23.64 34.43 -18.31
C ALA A 91 23.37 33.22 -17.34
N LEU A 92 22.38 32.41 -17.64
CA LEU A 92 22.10 31.20 -16.89
C LEU A 92 23.29 30.21 -16.96
N ARG A 93 23.95 30.04 -18.10
CA ARG A 93 25.18 29.25 -18.21
C ARG A 93 26.27 29.75 -17.28
N VAL A 94 26.50 31.07 -17.27
CA VAL A 94 27.50 31.67 -16.36
C VAL A 94 27.15 31.40 -14.90
N CYS A 95 25.87 31.48 -14.51
CA CYS A 95 25.43 31.15 -13.14
C CYS A 95 25.68 29.72 -12.77
N LEU A 96 25.51 28.78 -13.71
CA LEU A 96 25.63 27.35 -13.46
C LEU A 96 27.04 26.79 -13.73
N GLU A 97 27.96 27.60 -14.34
CA GLU A 97 29.32 27.17 -14.58
C GLU A 97 30.08 26.93 -13.26
N GLY A 98 30.61 25.69 -13.09
CA GLY A 98 31.29 25.27 -11.88
C GLY A 98 30.36 24.94 -10.69
N ALA A 99 29.08 24.73 -10.93
CA ALA A 99 28.15 24.24 -9.92
C ALA A 99 28.60 22.86 -9.43
N ASP A 100 28.86 22.72 -8.13
CA ASP A 100 29.28 21.48 -7.46
C ASP A 100 28.28 21.16 -6.38
N GLN A 101 27.73 19.95 -6.42
CA GLN A 101 26.74 19.46 -5.46
C GLN A 101 27.31 19.32 -4.04
N SER A 102 28.62 19.16 -3.91
CA SER A 102 29.28 19.12 -2.61
C SER A 102 29.33 20.48 -1.92
N ASP A 103 29.17 21.59 -2.66
CA ASP A 103 29.09 22.96 -2.16
C ASP A 103 27.65 23.44 -2.09
N SER A 104 26.95 23.09 -1.02
CA SER A 104 25.54 23.42 -0.86
C SER A 104 25.24 24.93 -0.75
N LEU A 105 26.18 25.73 -0.23
CA LEU A 105 26.01 27.20 -0.14
C LEU A 105 26.20 27.87 -1.49
N GLY A 106 27.24 27.48 -2.23
CA GLY A 106 27.48 27.97 -3.59
C GLY A 106 26.36 27.56 -4.54
N MET A 107 25.83 26.33 -4.39
CA MET A 107 24.70 25.85 -5.19
C MET A 107 23.41 26.67 -4.91
N HIS A 108 23.10 26.91 -3.64
CA HIS A 108 21.94 27.71 -3.26
C HIS A 108 22.01 29.12 -3.85
N GLY A 109 23.16 29.81 -3.73
CA GLY A 109 23.37 31.15 -4.29
C GLY A 109 23.23 31.19 -5.82
N ARG A 110 23.77 30.17 -6.52
CA ARG A 110 23.64 30.02 -7.97
C ARG A 110 22.19 29.80 -8.41
N ALA A 111 21.45 28.95 -7.70
CA ALA A 111 20.05 28.68 -7.96
C ALA A 111 19.18 29.92 -7.77
N GLU A 112 19.35 30.66 -6.67
CA GLU A 112 18.62 31.91 -6.41
C GLU A 112 18.92 32.99 -7.47
N LEU A 113 20.18 33.12 -7.89
CA LEU A 113 20.54 34.05 -8.99
C LEU A 113 19.87 33.65 -10.30
N ALA A 114 19.94 32.36 -10.68
CA ALA A 114 19.35 31.86 -11.91
C ALA A 114 17.81 32.09 -11.92
N ARG A 115 17.14 31.83 -10.81
CA ARG A 115 15.70 32.09 -10.65
C ARG A 115 15.35 33.56 -10.75
N ALA A 116 16.12 34.43 -10.08
CA ALA A 116 15.91 35.88 -10.15
C ALA A 116 16.03 36.41 -11.59
N LEU A 117 17.02 35.94 -12.35
CA LEU A 117 17.19 36.30 -13.75
C LEU A 117 15.98 35.93 -14.60
N VAL A 118 15.45 34.72 -14.44
CA VAL A 118 14.24 34.29 -15.17
C VAL A 118 13.03 35.09 -14.76
N LEU A 119 12.84 35.35 -13.45
CA LEU A 119 11.69 36.11 -12.94
C LEU A 119 11.69 37.61 -13.35
N ASP A 120 12.85 38.19 -13.51
CA ASP A 120 12.96 39.64 -13.83
C ASP A 120 13.06 39.91 -15.35
N THR A 121 13.43 38.89 -16.16
CA THR A 121 13.43 39.02 -17.61
C THR A 121 12.00 39.12 -18.16
N PRO A 122 11.68 40.18 -18.95
CA PRO A 122 10.36 40.35 -19.55
C PRO A 122 10.03 39.21 -20.52
N VAL A 123 8.79 38.70 -20.43
CA VAL A 123 8.31 37.71 -21.41
C VAL A 123 8.11 38.42 -22.77
N PRO A 124 8.65 37.92 -23.90
CA PRO A 124 8.40 38.47 -25.22
C PRO A 124 6.91 38.62 -25.53
N ASP A 125 6.57 39.72 -26.22
CA ASP A 125 5.15 40.02 -26.56
C ASP A 125 4.50 38.91 -27.40
N SER A 126 5.26 38.24 -28.26
CA SER A 126 4.84 37.07 -29.06
C SER A 126 4.28 35.96 -28.19
N ILE A 127 5.01 35.61 -27.14
CA ILE A 127 4.64 34.55 -26.17
C ILE A 127 3.47 35.03 -25.30
N ALA A 128 3.57 36.26 -24.72
CA ALA A 128 2.54 36.80 -23.84
C ALA A 128 1.18 36.93 -24.55
N ASN A 129 1.17 37.37 -25.79
CA ASN A 129 -0.04 37.48 -26.62
C ASN A 129 -0.62 36.08 -26.94
N ALA A 130 0.20 35.12 -27.33
CA ALA A 130 -0.26 33.75 -27.65
C ALA A 130 -0.91 33.07 -26.43
N ILE A 131 -0.28 33.17 -25.24
CA ILE A 131 -0.84 32.66 -23.98
C ILE A 131 -2.16 33.38 -23.64
N GLY A 132 -2.19 34.72 -23.79
CA GLY A 132 -3.39 35.53 -23.50
C GLY A 132 -4.56 35.21 -24.45
N GLU A 133 -4.29 35.00 -25.73
CA GLU A 133 -5.31 34.61 -26.72
C GLU A 133 -5.90 33.26 -26.42
N ALA A 134 -5.05 32.25 -26.15
CA ALA A 134 -5.49 30.90 -25.77
C ALA A 134 -6.29 30.94 -24.47
N TYR A 135 -5.89 31.72 -23.46
CA TYR A 135 -6.65 31.88 -22.24
C TYR A 135 -8.03 32.52 -22.47
N ARG A 136 -8.11 33.54 -23.32
CA ARG A 136 -9.41 34.16 -23.69
C ARG A 136 -10.34 33.15 -24.36
N GLU A 137 -9.81 32.31 -25.25
CA GLU A 137 -10.56 31.26 -25.91
C GLU A 137 -11.05 30.20 -24.89
N LEU A 138 -10.22 29.80 -23.91
CA LEU A 138 -10.63 28.94 -22.83
C LEU A 138 -11.78 29.57 -22.00
N CYS A 139 -11.71 30.88 -21.75
CA CYS A 139 -12.77 31.63 -21.08
C CYS A 139 -14.07 31.71 -21.90
N VAL A 140 -14.00 31.63 -23.23
CA VAL A 140 -15.22 31.54 -24.08
C VAL A 140 -15.88 30.16 -23.88
N GLN A 141 -15.10 29.10 -23.69
CA GLN A 141 -15.63 27.75 -23.50
C GLN A 141 -16.26 27.52 -22.11
N TYR A 142 -15.64 28.06 -21.04
CA TYR A 142 -15.99 27.75 -19.65
C TYR A 142 -16.56 28.91 -18.83
N GLY A 143 -16.53 30.12 -19.39
CA GLY A 143 -17.00 31.33 -18.72
C GLY A 143 -15.92 32.35 -18.47
N LYS A 144 -16.34 33.59 -18.28
CA LYS A 144 -15.41 34.74 -18.04
C LYS A 144 -14.64 34.53 -16.72
N GLY A 145 -13.32 34.61 -16.77
CA GLY A 145 -12.47 34.49 -15.60
C GLY A 145 -12.31 33.03 -15.11
N THR A 146 -12.32 32.07 -16.07
CA THR A 146 -12.08 30.66 -15.79
C THR A 146 -10.76 30.48 -15.05
N ASP A 147 -10.83 29.78 -13.92
CA ASP A 147 -9.65 29.41 -13.14
C ASP A 147 -8.88 28.30 -13.86
N VAL A 148 -7.57 28.42 -13.90
CA VAL A 148 -6.67 27.45 -14.54
C VAL A 148 -5.59 26.97 -13.58
N ALA A 149 -5.11 25.76 -13.83
CA ALA A 149 -3.84 25.26 -13.33
C ALA A 149 -2.74 25.60 -14.35
N VAL A 150 -1.61 26.09 -13.86
CA VAL A 150 -0.41 26.40 -14.65
C VAL A 150 0.68 25.44 -14.15
N ARG A 151 1.03 24.43 -14.96
CA ARG A 151 1.86 23.28 -14.54
C ARG A 151 3.08 23.15 -15.47
N SER A 152 4.24 22.89 -14.88
CA SER A 152 5.45 22.55 -15.64
C SER A 152 5.29 21.23 -16.40
N SER A 153 5.92 21.14 -17.57
CA SER A 153 5.93 19.98 -18.44
C SER A 153 7.28 19.93 -19.17
N ALA A 154 8.29 19.30 -18.57
CA ALA A 154 9.61 19.21 -19.16
C ALA A 154 9.63 18.20 -20.33
N THR A 155 10.46 18.47 -21.33
CA THR A 155 10.60 17.57 -22.50
C THR A 155 11.31 16.26 -22.16
N THR A 156 11.96 16.20 -21.02
CA THR A 156 12.61 14.99 -20.47
C THR A 156 11.84 14.37 -19.31
N GLU A 157 10.73 14.99 -18.90
CA GLU A 157 9.86 14.50 -17.84
C GLU A 157 8.99 13.34 -18.35
N ASP A 158 8.72 12.34 -17.48
CA ASP A 158 7.89 11.18 -17.78
C ASP A 158 8.48 10.23 -18.86
N SER A 159 9.83 10.18 -18.98
CA SER A 159 10.50 9.13 -19.75
C SER A 159 10.61 7.84 -18.93
N GLU A 160 10.76 6.69 -19.62
CA GLU A 160 10.91 5.37 -18.97
C GLU A 160 12.10 5.30 -17.99
N ASP A 161 13.10 6.18 -18.16
CA ASP A 161 14.34 6.18 -17.39
C ASP A 161 14.41 7.28 -16.31
N ALA A 162 13.47 8.23 -16.25
CA ALA A 162 13.56 9.38 -15.35
C ALA A 162 12.19 9.92 -14.92
N SER A 163 11.92 9.84 -13.63
CA SER A 163 10.76 10.47 -13.00
C SER A 163 11.16 11.80 -12.37
N PHE A 164 10.72 12.94 -12.94
CA PHE A 164 10.90 14.28 -12.36
C PHE A 164 9.78 14.64 -11.37
N ALA A 165 9.22 13.66 -10.69
CA ALA A 165 8.10 13.86 -9.76
C ALA A 165 8.42 14.92 -8.70
N GLY A 166 7.62 16.00 -8.66
CA GLY A 166 7.75 17.04 -7.65
C GLY A 166 8.95 17.98 -7.79
N GLN A 167 9.77 17.85 -8.84
CA GLN A 167 10.95 18.71 -9.02
C GLN A 167 10.60 20.14 -9.44
N TYR A 168 9.53 20.31 -10.21
CA TYR A 168 9.09 21.60 -10.73
C TYR A 168 7.78 22.08 -10.09
N GLU A 169 7.54 23.38 -10.14
CA GLU A 169 6.39 24.02 -9.49
C GLU A 169 5.12 23.95 -10.35
N SER A 170 3.97 23.87 -9.68
CA SER A 170 2.63 23.98 -10.25
C SER A 170 1.84 25.03 -9.50
N TYR A 171 1.03 25.83 -10.21
CA TYR A 171 0.23 26.88 -9.62
C TYR A 171 -1.25 26.64 -9.91
N LEU A 172 -2.07 26.63 -8.86
CA LEU A 172 -3.49 26.34 -8.92
C LEU A 172 -4.31 27.63 -8.76
N ASN A 173 -5.56 27.61 -9.22
CA ASN A 173 -6.51 28.70 -9.07
C ASN A 173 -6.00 30.04 -9.64
N ILE A 174 -5.39 30.03 -10.82
CA ILE A 174 -4.90 31.20 -11.50
C ILE A 174 -5.96 31.70 -12.47
N ASN A 175 -6.25 33.02 -12.45
CA ASN A 175 -7.15 33.64 -13.39
C ASN A 175 -6.63 34.99 -13.87
N GLY A 176 -7.11 35.39 -15.05
CA GLY A 176 -6.68 36.63 -15.73
C GLY A 176 -5.40 36.46 -16.54
N GLU A 177 -5.41 37.07 -17.77
CA GLU A 177 -4.34 36.93 -18.76
C GLU A 177 -2.95 37.26 -18.21
N ALA A 178 -2.82 38.40 -17.53
CA ALA A 178 -1.54 38.84 -16.95
C ALA A 178 -1.02 37.87 -15.89
N ASN A 179 -1.93 37.31 -15.07
CA ASN A 179 -1.56 36.33 -14.03
C ASN A 179 -1.14 35.01 -14.66
N VAL A 180 -1.79 34.54 -15.71
CA VAL A 180 -1.40 33.31 -16.43
C VAL A 180 0.01 33.45 -16.99
N VAL A 181 0.32 34.57 -17.65
CA VAL A 181 1.66 34.86 -18.18
C VAL A 181 2.70 34.96 -17.05
N LEU A 182 2.35 35.59 -15.93
CA LEU A 182 3.23 35.67 -14.75
C LEU A 182 3.56 34.27 -14.21
N HIS A 183 2.54 33.41 -14.07
CA HIS A 183 2.75 32.05 -13.53
C HIS A 183 3.40 31.14 -14.55
N TRP A 184 3.23 31.35 -15.85
CA TRP A 184 4.03 30.71 -16.89
C TRP A 184 5.53 30.97 -16.64
N ARG A 185 5.92 32.23 -16.44
CA ARG A 185 7.31 32.61 -16.16
C ARG A 185 7.83 32.00 -14.84
N LYS A 186 6.97 31.94 -13.79
CA LYS A 186 7.32 31.26 -12.53
C LYS A 186 7.55 29.76 -12.72
N CYS A 187 6.74 29.08 -13.55
CA CYS A 187 6.98 27.69 -13.91
C CYS A 187 8.34 27.52 -14.58
N VAL A 188 8.71 28.41 -15.53
CA VAL A 188 10.04 28.36 -16.15
C VAL A 188 11.15 28.56 -15.10
N ALA A 189 10.97 29.51 -14.17
CA ALA A 189 11.92 29.74 -13.08
C ALA A 189 12.10 28.51 -12.14
N SER A 190 11.09 27.65 -12.02
CA SER A 190 11.20 26.46 -11.18
C SER A 190 12.21 25.43 -11.66
N GLN A 191 12.64 25.50 -12.94
CA GLN A 191 13.71 24.67 -13.49
C GLN A 191 15.06 24.94 -12.81
N PHE A 192 15.24 26.13 -12.26
CA PHE A 192 16.47 26.60 -11.65
C PHE A 192 16.41 26.62 -10.11
N THR A 193 15.52 25.86 -9.51
CA THR A 193 15.59 25.60 -8.07
C THR A 193 16.81 24.73 -7.75
N GLU A 194 17.40 24.90 -6.57
CA GLU A 194 18.54 24.10 -6.11
C GLU A 194 18.31 22.60 -6.32
N ARG A 195 17.15 22.09 -5.89
CA ARG A 195 16.74 20.69 -6.07
C ARG A 195 16.70 20.25 -7.53
N ALA A 196 16.13 21.09 -8.41
CA ALA A 196 16.01 20.77 -9.83
C ALA A 196 17.36 20.73 -10.52
N ILE A 197 18.28 21.65 -10.17
CA ILE A 197 19.65 21.68 -10.69
C ILE A 197 20.41 20.45 -10.21
N CYS A 198 20.38 20.14 -8.90
CA CYS A 198 21.04 18.96 -8.33
C CYS A 198 20.55 17.67 -8.99
N TYR A 199 19.23 17.50 -9.14
CA TYR A 199 18.65 16.31 -9.77
C TYR A 199 19.11 16.13 -11.23
N GLN A 200 19.19 17.23 -11.99
CA GLN A 200 19.66 17.18 -13.38
C GLN A 200 21.16 16.83 -13.46
N LEU A 201 21.97 17.43 -12.60
CA LEU A 201 23.42 17.16 -12.54
C LEU A 201 23.70 15.71 -12.11
N ASP A 202 22.95 15.16 -11.15
CA ASP A 202 23.07 13.75 -10.70
C ASP A 202 22.89 12.77 -11.87
N ARG A 203 22.06 13.14 -12.82
CA ARG A 203 21.80 12.33 -14.02
C ARG A 203 22.68 12.69 -15.22
N GLY A 204 23.66 13.59 -15.03
CA GLY A 204 24.55 14.03 -16.08
C GLY A 204 23.84 14.87 -17.17
N MET A 205 22.72 15.51 -16.83
CA MET A 205 21.93 16.34 -17.74
C MET A 205 22.34 17.80 -17.61
N ASP A 206 22.42 18.50 -18.74
CA ASP A 206 22.60 19.96 -18.76
C ASP A 206 21.27 20.64 -18.43
N PRO A 207 21.17 21.44 -17.36
CA PRO A 207 19.94 22.13 -16.98
C PRO A 207 19.33 23.02 -18.06
N LEU A 208 20.10 23.47 -19.06
CA LEU A 208 19.64 24.29 -20.17
C LEU A 208 19.31 23.48 -21.43
N ALA A 209 19.69 22.20 -21.49
CA ALA A 209 19.45 21.37 -22.67
C ALA A 209 17.99 20.91 -22.80
N SER A 210 17.24 20.92 -21.69
CA SER A 210 15.87 20.41 -21.63
C SER A 210 14.86 21.57 -21.55
N PRO A 211 14.17 21.93 -22.64
CA PRO A 211 13.15 22.99 -22.62
C PRO A 211 12.01 22.63 -21.63
N LEU A 212 11.64 23.58 -20.77
CA LEU A 212 10.48 23.46 -19.90
C LEU A 212 9.26 24.08 -20.59
N CYS A 213 8.35 23.22 -21.03
CA CYS A 213 7.04 23.62 -21.50
C CYS A 213 6.09 23.81 -20.30
N VAL A 214 4.95 24.44 -20.53
CA VAL A 214 3.96 24.69 -19.48
C VAL A 214 2.58 24.32 -19.97
N VAL A 215 1.87 23.53 -19.20
CA VAL A 215 0.46 23.16 -19.38
C VAL A 215 -0.42 24.17 -18.67
N ILE A 216 -1.38 24.76 -19.39
CA ILE A 216 -2.43 25.61 -18.85
C ILE A 216 -3.78 24.91 -19.09
N MET A 217 -4.46 24.46 -18.04
CA MET A 217 -5.69 23.70 -18.16
C MET A 217 -6.75 24.20 -17.20
N LYS A 218 -8.05 24.01 -17.54
CA LYS A 218 -9.17 24.37 -16.67
C LYS A 218 -9.04 23.66 -15.33
N MET A 219 -9.18 24.41 -14.23
CA MET A 219 -9.27 23.83 -12.89
C MET A 219 -10.51 22.97 -12.73
N VAL A 220 -10.32 21.76 -12.19
CA VAL A 220 -11.42 20.95 -11.65
C VAL A 220 -11.73 21.43 -10.24
N ARG A 221 -12.99 21.71 -9.94
CA ARG A 221 -13.43 22.27 -8.64
C ARG A 221 -13.46 21.19 -7.54
N SER A 222 -12.34 20.49 -7.37
CA SER A 222 -12.19 19.48 -6.32
C SER A 222 -12.07 20.09 -4.91
N ASP A 223 -11.79 21.39 -4.83
CA ASP A 223 -11.91 22.16 -3.59
C ASP A 223 -13.31 22.07 -2.94
N LEU A 224 -14.34 21.82 -3.75
CA LEU A 224 -15.72 21.61 -3.32
C LEU A 224 -16.08 20.11 -3.19
N ALA A 225 -15.16 19.20 -3.50
CA ALA A 225 -15.38 17.76 -3.48
C ALA A 225 -14.12 16.99 -3.00
N CYS A 226 -13.48 16.25 -3.89
CA CYS A 226 -12.34 15.40 -3.56
C CYS A 226 -11.42 15.19 -4.77
N SER A 227 -10.23 14.70 -4.47
CA SER A 227 -9.21 14.35 -5.47
C SER A 227 -8.26 13.30 -4.92
N GLY A 228 -7.35 12.83 -5.75
CA GLY A 228 -6.36 11.87 -5.31
C GLY A 228 -5.48 11.35 -6.43
N VAL A 229 -4.81 10.25 -6.13
CA VAL A 229 -3.96 9.52 -7.06
C VAL A 229 -4.43 8.07 -7.19
N MET A 230 -4.09 7.42 -8.27
CA MET A 230 -4.34 6.00 -8.46
C MET A 230 -3.23 5.37 -9.29
N PHE A 231 -2.91 4.11 -8.94
CA PHE A 231 -1.93 3.29 -9.64
C PHE A 231 -2.63 2.10 -10.26
N THR A 232 -2.28 1.74 -11.48
CA THR A 232 -2.87 0.57 -12.14
C THR A 232 -2.22 -0.75 -11.73
N ILE A 233 -1.31 -0.70 -10.78
CA ILE A 233 -0.73 -1.84 -10.07
C ILE A 233 -0.73 -1.54 -8.56
N ASP A 234 -0.44 -2.54 -7.74
CA ASP A 234 -0.12 -2.26 -6.33
C ASP A 234 1.28 -1.62 -6.23
N PRO A 235 1.38 -0.38 -5.71
CA PRO A 235 2.66 0.35 -5.74
C PRO A 235 3.72 -0.21 -4.80
N ASP A 236 3.37 -1.11 -3.85
CA ASP A 236 4.31 -1.72 -2.91
C ASP A 236 4.85 -3.05 -3.42
N SER A 237 4.00 -3.85 -4.05
CA SER A 237 4.34 -5.20 -4.52
C SER A 237 4.58 -5.30 -6.03
N GLY A 238 4.09 -4.33 -6.81
CA GLY A 238 4.06 -4.44 -8.25
C GLY A 238 3.01 -5.41 -8.79
N HIS A 239 2.07 -5.87 -7.95
CA HIS A 239 1.02 -6.81 -8.38
C HIS A 239 0.08 -6.15 -9.40
N ASP A 240 0.00 -6.71 -10.59
CA ASP A 240 -0.71 -6.15 -11.75
C ASP A 240 -2.21 -6.44 -11.80
N GLY A 241 -2.72 -7.33 -10.95
CA GLY A 241 -4.14 -7.72 -10.88
C GLY A 241 -5.06 -6.71 -10.20
N VAL A 242 -4.52 -5.63 -9.62
CA VAL A 242 -5.28 -4.65 -8.85
C VAL A 242 -5.01 -3.21 -9.30
N ILE A 243 -5.93 -2.31 -8.94
CA ILE A 243 -5.76 -0.86 -9.04
C ILE A 243 -5.83 -0.30 -7.63
N HIS A 244 -4.83 0.49 -7.25
CA HIS A 244 -4.77 1.17 -5.97
C HIS A 244 -5.25 2.62 -6.13
N ILE A 245 -6.27 3.06 -5.37
CA ILE A 245 -6.82 4.41 -5.40
C ILE A 245 -6.63 5.06 -4.03
N ALA A 246 -6.04 6.25 -3.98
CA ALA A 246 -6.00 7.10 -2.81
C ALA A 246 -6.89 8.33 -3.03
N ALA A 247 -7.66 8.73 -2.00
CA ALA A 247 -8.64 9.81 -2.09
C ALA A 247 -8.66 10.67 -0.82
N SER A 248 -8.72 12.00 -0.97
CA SER A 248 -8.93 12.94 0.12
C SER A 248 -9.82 14.10 -0.31
N TYR A 249 -10.35 14.84 0.65
CA TYR A 249 -11.14 16.04 0.39
C TYR A 249 -10.27 17.19 -0.13
N GLY A 250 -10.84 18.02 -1.03
CA GLY A 250 -10.19 19.21 -1.53
C GLY A 250 -9.29 18.98 -2.74
N LEU A 251 -8.36 19.91 -2.97
CA LEU A 251 -7.38 19.87 -4.06
C LEU A 251 -6.32 18.81 -3.81
N GLY A 252 -5.83 18.15 -4.87
CA GLY A 252 -4.97 16.97 -4.81
C GLY A 252 -3.56 17.19 -4.27
N GLU A 253 -3.14 18.44 -4.16
CA GLU A 253 -1.77 18.79 -3.75
C GLU A 253 -1.37 18.20 -2.40
N LEU A 254 -2.27 18.19 -1.41
CA LEU A 254 -1.99 17.60 -0.08
C LEU A 254 -1.84 16.07 -0.12
N VAL A 255 -2.50 15.39 -1.06
CA VAL A 255 -2.35 13.94 -1.25
C VAL A 255 -1.01 13.64 -1.90
N VAL A 256 -0.67 14.37 -2.97
CA VAL A 256 0.60 14.22 -3.71
C VAL A 256 1.79 14.55 -2.81
N GLN A 257 1.71 15.61 -2.01
CA GLN A 257 2.75 15.99 -1.04
C GLN A 257 2.80 15.07 0.19
N GLY A 258 1.79 14.22 0.40
CA GLY A 258 1.71 13.32 1.56
C GLY A 258 1.45 14.01 2.89
N THR A 259 0.86 15.21 2.86
CA THR A 259 0.54 15.98 4.08
C THR A 259 -0.71 15.48 4.78
N VAL A 260 -1.53 14.69 4.10
CA VAL A 260 -2.72 14.03 4.66
C VAL A 260 -2.62 12.52 4.51
N SER A 261 -3.27 11.78 5.39
CA SER A 261 -3.47 10.34 5.26
C SER A 261 -4.82 10.11 4.55
N PRO A 262 -4.82 9.76 3.25
CA PRO A 262 -6.03 9.60 2.46
C PRO A 262 -6.76 8.29 2.76
N ASP A 263 -8.02 8.16 2.34
CA ASP A 263 -8.65 6.86 2.18
C ASP A 263 -7.98 6.11 1.05
N THR A 264 -7.80 4.79 1.21
CA THR A 264 -7.29 3.93 0.14
C THR A 264 -8.26 2.81 -0.19
N TYR A 265 -8.28 2.45 -1.48
CA TYR A 265 -9.16 1.44 -2.04
C TYR A 265 -8.35 0.56 -2.98
N THR A 266 -8.41 -0.76 -2.76
CA THR A 266 -7.83 -1.75 -3.68
C THR A 266 -8.96 -2.33 -4.54
N VAL A 267 -8.86 -2.16 -5.84
CA VAL A 267 -9.87 -2.57 -6.80
C VAL A 267 -9.33 -3.70 -7.67
N TRP A 268 -9.95 -4.87 -7.61
CA TRP A 268 -9.57 -6.01 -8.43
C TRP A 268 -10.01 -5.85 -9.89
N LYS A 269 -9.06 -5.91 -10.83
CA LYS A 269 -9.30 -5.72 -12.27
C LYS A 269 -10.24 -6.77 -12.85
N GLY A 270 -10.10 -8.05 -12.45
CA GLY A 270 -10.96 -9.13 -12.95
C GLY A 270 -12.43 -8.94 -12.59
N GLY A 271 -12.74 -8.33 -11.45
CA GLY A 271 -14.10 -7.97 -11.06
C GLY A 271 -14.66 -6.82 -11.90
N LEU A 272 -13.82 -5.83 -12.25
CA LEU A 272 -14.21 -4.74 -13.15
C LEU A 272 -14.60 -5.26 -14.53
N GLU A 273 -13.84 -6.19 -15.10
CA GLU A 273 -14.09 -6.76 -16.42
C GLU A 273 -15.36 -7.62 -16.47
N LYS A 274 -15.70 -8.27 -15.37
CA LYS A 274 -16.92 -9.09 -15.21
C LYS A 274 -18.14 -8.29 -14.72
N ASP A 275 -18.02 -6.97 -14.55
CA ASP A 275 -19.03 -6.06 -13.98
C ASP A 275 -19.49 -6.44 -12.56
N LYS A 276 -18.61 -7.06 -11.78
CA LYS A 276 -18.84 -7.48 -10.39
C LYS A 276 -18.51 -6.35 -9.40
N HIS A 277 -18.77 -6.60 -8.12
CA HIS A 277 -18.24 -5.77 -7.03
C HIS A 277 -16.73 -5.95 -6.97
N SER A 278 -15.97 -4.87 -7.19
CA SER A 278 -14.54 -4.97 -7.50
C SER A 278 -13.65 -4.37 -6.41
N VAL A 279 -14.21 -3.62 -5.45
CA VAL A 279 -13.45 -3.05 -4.33
C VAL A 279 -13.24 -4.16 -3.30
N VAL A 280 -12.03 -4.74 -3.32
CA VAL A 280 -11.70 -5.90 -2.47
C VAL A 280 -11.08 -5.52 -1.14
N HIS A 281 -10.56 -4.29 -0.98
CA HIS A 281 -10.03 -3.81 0.30
C HIS A 281 -10.16 -2.29 0.40
N ARG A 282 -10.39 -1.79 1.64
CA ARG A 282 -10.48 -0.37 1.96
C ARG A 282 -9.78 -0.04 3.27
N HIS A 283 -9.09 1.10 3.30
CA HIS A 283 -8.52 1.66 4.52
C HIS A 283 -8.99 3.11 4.70
N LEU A 284 -9.54 3.43 5.87
CA LEU A 284 -10.02 4.77 6.19
C LEU A 284 -8.86 5.63 6.70
N GLY A 285 -8.53 6.70 5.96
CA GLY A 285 -7.51 7.67 6.34
C GLY A 285 -7.99 8.68 7.41
N SER A 286 -7.06 9.38 8.04
CA SER A 286 -7.40 10.43 9.02
C SER A 286 -7.96 11.70 8.40
N LYS A 287 -7.57 12.06 7.19
CA LYS A 287 -8.06 13.19 6.39
C LYS A 287 -8.24 14.49 7.17
N GLU A 288 -7.25 14.85 7.99
CA GLU A 288 -7.36 15.95 8.95
C GLU A 288 -7.48 17.32 8.27
N GLN A 289 -6.90 17.48 7.09
CA GLN A 289 -6.81 18.75 6.37
C GLN A 289 -7.26 18.58 4.92
N ARG A 290 -7.76 19.67 4.35
CA ARG A 290 -8.06 19.80 2.92
C ARG A 290 -7.56 21.14 2.40
N MET A 291 -7.14 21.19 1.17
CA MET A 291 -6.79 22.44 0.48
C MET A 291 -8.01 22.92 -0.32
N VAL A 292 -8.38 24.18 -0.12
CA VAL A 292 -9.52 24.80 -0.80
C VAL A 292 -9.12 26.18 -1.36
N TYR A 293 -9.95 26.78 -2.20
CA TYR A 293 -9.75 28.14 -2.68
C TYR A 293 -9.85 29.13 -1.54
N ALA A 294 -8.92 30.10 -1.49
CA ALA A 294 -8.98 31.16 -0.52
C ALA A 294 -10.11 32.15 -0.85
N SER A 295 -10.84 32.56 0.17
CA SER A 295 -11.94 33.54 0.04
C SER A 295 -11.49 35.00 0.18
N ASP A 296 -10.25 35.24 0.64
CA ASP A 296 -9.71 36.55 0.98
C ASP A 296 -9.18 37.33 -0.25
N GLY A 297 -9.04 36.70 -1.40
CA GLY A 297 -8.49 37.29 -2.64
C GLY A 297 -7.00 37.64 -2.56
N LEU A 298 -6.32 37.33 -1.45
CA LEU A 298 -4.89 37.58 -1.24
C LEU A 298 -4.04 36.35 -1.58
N ARG A 299 -4.61 35.17 -1.42
CA ARG A 299 -3.97 33.87 -1.70
C ARG A 299 -4.81 33.11 -2.72
N ALA A 300 -4.18 32.23 -3.49
CA ALA A 300 -4.89 31.35 -4.42
C ALA A 300 -5.63 30.23 -3.68
N THR A 301 -4.97 29.61 -2.69
CA THR A 301 -5.47 28.48 -1.93
C THR A 301 -5.16 28.64 -0.44
N VAL A 302 -5.87 27.90 0.40
CA VAL A 302 -5.69 27.84 1.85
C VAL A 302 -5.94 26.43 2.33
N ILE A 303 -5.21 26.04 3.38
CA ILE A 303 -5.43 24.76 4.07
C ILE A 303 -6.48 24.97 5.16
N ASP A 304 -7.51 24.14 5.14
CA ASP A 304 -8.64 24.15 6.07
C ASP A 304 -8.75 22.80 6.79
N GLU A 305 -9.24 22.80 8.03
CA GLU A 305 -9.48 21.54 8.76
C GLU A 305 -10.75 20.85 8.25
N VAL A 306 -10.67 19.53 8.06
CA VAL A 306 -11.84 18.71 7.75
C VAL A 306 -12.63 18.47 9.05
N PRO A 307 -13.95 18.75 9.10
CA PRO A 307 -14.77 18.47 10.27
C PRO A 307 -14.68 16.99 10.71
N PHE A 308 -14.65 16.75 12.02
CA PHE A 308 -14.49 15.39 12.55
C PHE A 308 -15.55 14.41 12.03
N SER A 309 -16.78 14.85 11.81
CA SER A 309 -17.85 14.03 11.21
C SER A 309 -17.49 13.58 9.79
N GLU A 310 -16.95 14.48 8.95
CA GLU A 310 -16.57 14.18 7.58
C GLU A 310 -15.34 13.27 7.49
N ARG A 311 -14.39 13.37 8.46
CA ARG A 311 -13.19 12.50 8.49
C ARG A 311 -13.55 11.02 8.63
N ARG A 312 -14.69 10.69 9.21
CA ARG A 312 -15.17 9.33 9.46
C ARG A 312 -15.92 8.73 8.28
N ASP A 313 -16.31 9.56 7.31
CA ASP A 313 -16.99 9.10 6.10
C ASP A 313 -15.97 8.73 5.02
N TRP A 314 -16.31 7.75 4.19
CA TRP A 314 -15.54 7.40 3.01
C TRP A 314 -15.63 8.54 1.99
N VAL A 315 -14.47 8.95 1.43
CA VAL A 315 -14.40 10.01 0.40
C VAL A 315 -15.07 9.56 -0.90
N LEU A 316 -14.95 8.29 -1.24
CA LEU A 316 -15.55 7.70 -2.43
C LEU A 316 -16.51 6.56 -2.06
N ASP A 317 -17.64 6.49 -2.76
CA ASP A 317 -18.50 5.32 -2.72
C ASP A 317 -18.00 4.22 -3.68
N HIS A 318 -18.59 3.02 -3.61
CA HIS A 318 -18.20 1.89 -4.46
C HIS A 318 -18.39 2.15 -5.96
N ARG A 319 -19.38 2.94 -6.36
CA ARG A 319 -19.66 3.27 -7.77
C ARG A 319 -18.59 4.24 -8.29
N GLU A 320 -18.20 5.18 -7.45
CA GLU A 320 -17.13 6.14 -7.75
C GLU A 320 -15.79 5.44 -7.89
N CYS A 321 -15.44 4.54 -6.96
CA CYS A 321 -14.23 3.70 -7.07
C CYS A 321 -14.23 2.89 -8.37
N LYS A 322 -15.36 2.23 -8.70
CA LYS A 322 -15.50 1.45 -9.93
C LYS A 322 -15.36 2.31 -11.17
N ARG A 323 -15.90 3.53 -11.17
CA ARG A 323 -15.80 4.47 -12.28
C ARG A 323 -14.34 4.93 -12.50
N LEU A 324 -13.63 5.32 -11.44
CA LEU A 324 -12.22 5.71 -11.49
C LEU A 324 -11.35 4.54 -11.97
N ALA A 325 -11.50 3.37 -11.35
CA ALA A 325 -10.77 2.17 -11.75
C ALA A 325 -11.05 1.78 -13.22
N GLY A 326 -12.28 1.97 -13.69
CA GLY A 326 -12.64 1.77 -15.10
C GLY A 326 -11.93 2.75 -16.04
N MET A 327 -11.69 4.01 -15.62
CA MET A 327 -10.87 4.98 -16.37
C MET A 327 -9.41 4.55 -16.38
N ALA A 328 -8.85 4.19 -15.21
CA ALA A 328 -7.47 3.72 -15.06
C ALA A 328 -7.17 2.50 -15.95
N LEU A 329 -8.06 1.51 -15.94
CA LEU A 329 -7.91 0.32 -16.79
C LEU A 329 -7.91 0.65 -18.30
N ARG A 330 -8.71 1.65 -18.73
CA ARG A 330 -8.70 2.10 -20.14
C ARG A 330 -7.42 2.84 -20.48
N ILE A 331 -6.88 3.64 -19.56
CA ILE A 331 -5.59 4.32 -19.73
C ILE A 331 -4.47 3.29 -19.82
N GLU A 332 -4.38 2.35 -18.86
CA GLU A 332 -3.40 1.28 -18.87
C GLU A 332 -3.42 0.47 -20.18
N LYS A 333 -4.62 0.06 -20.63
CA LYS A 333 -4.78 -0.67 -21.90
C LYS A 333 -4.37 0.15 -23.13
N HIS A 334 -4.52 1.47 -23.09
CA HIS A 334 -4.12 2.36 -24.19
C HIS A 334 -2.59 2.54 -24.25
N TYR A 335 -1.95 2.69 -23.09
CA TYR A 335 -0.50 2.86 -23.02
C TYR A 335 0.27 1.53 -22.99
N GLU A 336 -0.41 0.41 -22.79
CA GLU A 336 0.14 -0.97 -22.69
C GLU A 336 1.19 -1.11 -21.57
N MET A 337 1.07 -0.33 -20.50
CA MET A 337 1.98 -0.35 -19.35
C MET A 337 1.29 0.12 -18.06
N PRO A 338 1.83 -0.21 -16.89
CA PRO A 338 1.35 0.32 -15.62
C PRO A 338 1.43 1.84 -15.56
N MET A 339 0.43 2.47 -14.95
CA MET A 339 0.28 3.92 -14.94
C MET A 339 0.09 4.48 -13.52
N ASP A 340 0.70 5.64 -13.27
CA ASP A 340 0.46 6.53 -12.14
C ASP A 340 -0.43 7.68 -12.63
N ILE A 341 -1.58 7.88 -11.98
CA ILE A 341 -2.66 8.74 -12.47
C ILE A 341 -3.14 9.68 -11.36
N GLU A 342 -3.15 10.98 -11.62
CA GLU A 342 -3.82 11.97 -10.78
C GLU A 342 -5.25 12.21 -11.28
N TRP A 343 -6.20 12.26 -10.35
CA TRP A 343 -7.61 12.46 -10.64
C TRP A 343 -8.25 13.50 -9.72
N ALA A 344 -9.33 14.12 -10.18
CA ALA A 344 -10.10 15.08 -9.40
C ALA A 344 -11.60 14.98 -9.71
N LYS A 345 -12.44 15.12 -8.69
CA LYS A 345 -13.90 15.20 -8.81
C LYS A 345 -14.32 16.66 -8.77
N ASP A 346 -15.09 17.10 -9.76
CA ASP A 346 -15.64 18.46 -9.79
C ASP A 346 -16.87 18.54 -8.86
N GLY A 347 -16.83 19.43 -7.87
CA GLY A 347 -17.93 19.61 -6.92
C GLY A 347 -19.14 20.37 -7.50
N ILE A 348 -19.04 20.88 -8.73
CA ILE A 348 -20.14 21.61 -9.41
C ILE A 348 -20.99 20.62 -10.19
N ASP A 349 -20.38 19.78 -11.02
CA ASP A 349 -21.10 18.84 -11.91
C ASP A 349 -21.00 17.38 -11.48
N GLY A 350 -20.18 17.05 -10.47
CA GLY A 350 -19.98 15.70 -9.96
C GLY A 350 -19.14 14.79 -10.88
N SER A 351 -18.59 15.33 -11.96
CA SER A 351 -17.76 14.57 -12.90
C SER A 351 -16.37 14.32 -12.36
N MET A 352 -15.81 13.17 -12.72
CA MET A 352 -14.44 12.78 -12.38
C MET A 352 -13.55 13.01 -13.59
N TYR A 353 -12.44 13.69 -13.38
CA TYR A 353 -11.48 14.05 -14.41
C TYR A 353 -10.11 13.46 -14.10
N ILE A 354 -9.41 13.05 -15.14
CA ILE A 354 -7.98 12.72 -15.08
C ILE A 354 -7.22 14.01 -15.34
N VAL A 355 -6.33 14.36 -14.43
CA VAL A 355 -5.54 15.60 -14.49
C VAL A 355 -4.06 15.39 -14.77
N GLN A 356 -3.58 14.15 -14.67
CA GLN A 356 -2.28 13.68 -15.13
C GLN A 356 -2.29 12.17 -15.27
N ALA A 357 -1.53 11.62 -16.20
CA ALA A 357 -1.18 10.19 -16.26
C ALA A 357 0.25 10.05 -16.78
N ARG A 358 1.02 9.17 -16.14
CA ARG A 358 2.41 8.86 -16.52
C ARG A 358 2.70 7.38 -16.30
N PRO A 359 3.72 6.80 -16.99
CA PRO A 359 4.17 5.47 -16.72
C PRO A 359 4.58 5.29 -15.25
N GLU A 360 4.24 4.15 -14.66
CA GLU A 360 4.82 3.71 -13.40
C GLU A 360 6.20 3.11 -13.67
N THR A 361 7.25 3.65 -13.06
CA THR A 361 8.65 3.34 -13.40
C THR A 361 9.36 2.45 -12.40
N VAL A 362 8.82 2.28 -11.18
CA VAL A 362 9.48 1.53 -10.11
C VAL A 362 9.47 0.03 -10.41
N HIS A 363 8.33 -0.51 -10.82
CA HIS A 363 8.15 -1.94 -11.06
C HIS A 363 8.22 -2.35 -12.54
N ALA A 364 8.07 -1.40 -13.47
CA ALA A 364 8.08 -1.68 -14.91
C ALA A 364 9.39 -2.31 -15.42
N ASN A 365 10.52 -2.12 -14.71
CA ASN A 365 11.87 -2.56 -15.08
C ASN A 365 12.45 -3.69 -14.23
N GLU A 366 11.70 -4.23 -13.24
CA GLU A 366 12.23 -5.28 -12.36
C GLU A 366 12.09 -6.70 -12.96
N THR A 367 13.09 -7.15 -13.69
CA THR A 367 13.37 -8.58 -13.99
C THR A 367 14.17 -9.26 -12.87
N ARG A 368 14.09 -8.78 -11.62
CA ARG A 368 14.95 -9.23 -10.52
C ARG A 368 14.33 -10.39 -9.75
N GLY A 369 15.20 -11.27 -9.24
CA GLY A 369 14.84 -12.30 -8.27
C GLY A 369 14.12 -11.69 -7.05
N ILE A 370 13.23 -12.45 -6.45
CA ILE A 370 12.44 -11.99 -5.30
C ILE A 370 13.40 -11.83 -4.11
N VAL A 371 13.59 -10.60 -3.66
CA VAL A 371 14.39 -10.27 -2.47
C VAL A 371 13.45 -10.10 -1.28
N ARG A 372 13.69 -10.83 -0.20
CA ARG A 372 12.94 -10.71 1.05
C ARG A 372 13.84 -10.31 2.20
N TYR A 373 13.27 -9.49 3.07
CA TYR A 373 13.87 -9.12 4.35
C TYR A 373 13.14 -9.88 5.45
N GLU A 374 13.85 -10.73 6.16
CA GLU A 374 13.25 -11.66 7.12
C GLU A 374 13.88 -11.50 8.50
N MET A 375 13.04 -11.37 9.50
CA MET A 375 13.42 -11.39 10.91
C MET A 375 12.80 -12.64 11.56
N ASP A 376 13.55 -13.26 12.45
CA ASP A 376 13.08 -14.46 13.17
C ASP A 376 11.72 -14.23 13.86
N ALA A 377 10.77 -15.13 13.63
CA ALA A 377 9.40 -14.99 14.13
C ALA A 377 9.33 -14.91 15.67
N GLY A 378 10.15 -15.70 16.36
CA GLY A 378 10.23 -15.67 17.84
C GLY A 378 10.86 -14.36 18.33
N LEU A 379 11.77 -13.75 17.57
CA LEU A 379 12.30 -12.42 17.84
C LEU A 379 11.22 -11.38 17.67
N ILE A 380 10.45 -11.40 16.55
CA ILE A 380 9.34 -10.47 16.31
C ILE A 380 8.32 -10.50 17.46
N GLU A 381 7.90 -11.69 17.90
CA GLU A 381 6.97 -11.80 19.02
C GLU A 381 7.50 -11.19 20.31
N ARG A 382 8.78 -11.39 20.62
CA ARG A 382 9.41 -10.80 21.81
C ARG A 382 9.47 -9.28 21.69
N LEU A 383 9.82 -8.76 20.51
CA LEU A 383 9.92 -7.33 20.25
C LEU A 383 8.54 -6.66 20.37
N LYS A 384 7.49 -7.28 19.84
CA LYS A 384 6.11 -6.76 19.96
C LYS A 384 5.59 -6.67 21.39
N ARG A 385 6.10 -7.51 22.30
CA ARG A 385 5.65 -7.51 23.71
C ARG A 385 6.25 -6.38 24.57
N GLY A 386 7.34 -5.72 24.16
CA GLY A 386 7.94 -4.72 25.05
C GLY A 386 8.98 -3.78 24.44
N PHE A 387 9.22 -3.85 23.14
CA PHE A 387 10.26 -3.08 22.47
C PHE A 387 9.74 -2.23 21.31
N VAL A 388 8.43 -2.14 21.10
CA VAL A 388 7.84 -1.26 20.08
C VAL A 388 7.86 0.17 20.61
N LEU A 389 8.62 1.02 19.93
CA LEU A 389 8.70 2.46 20.23
C LEU A 389 7.60 3.23 19.50
N ALA A 390 7.36 2.89 18.24
CA ALA A 390 6.37 3.56 17.41
C ALA A 390 5.88 2.63 16.28
N LYS A 391 4.76 2.98 15.65
CA LYS A 391 4.21 2.24 14.52
C LYS A 391 3.51 3.19 13.54
N GLY A 392 3.51 2.81 12.26
CA GLY A 392 2.85 3.54 11.18
C GLY A 392 2.50 2.60 10.01
N GLN A 393 2.21 3.16 8.86
CA GLN A 393 2.00 2.37 7.63
C GLN A 393 3.36 1.96 7.04
N ALA A 394 3.52 0.68 6.74
CA ALA A 394 4.70 0.15 6.08
C ALA A 394 4.73 0.53 4.59
N VAL A 395 5.91 0.89 4.10
CA VAL A 395 6.18 1.17 2.68
C VAL A 395 7.45 0.41 2.28
N GLY A 396 7.35 -0.41 1.23
CA GLY A 396 8.44 -1.25 0.76
C GLY A 396 8.78 -2.35 1.78
N MET A 397 8.57 -3.60 1.47
CA MET A 397 8.68 -4.78 2.35
C MET A 397 10.11 -5.05 2.90
N ARG A 398 10.83 -4.00 3.31
CA ARG A 398 12.24 -4.04 3.73
C ARG A 398 12.38 -3.74 5.22
N ILE A 399 13.58 -3.98 5.73
CA ILE A 399 13.97 -3.69 7.12
C ILE A 399 15.20 -2.81 7.08
N GLY A 400 15.22 -1.75 7.90
CA GLY A 400 16.36 -0.86 8.03
C GLY A 400 16.67 -0.58 9.50
N SER A 401 17.92 -0.35 9.82
CA SER A 401 18.34 -0.04 11.19
C SER A 401 19.47 0.97 11.22
N GLY A 402 19.47 1.82 12.25
CA GLY A 402 20.47 2.85 12.43
C GLY A 402 20.15 3.78 13.60
N PRO A 403 21.01 4.79 13.83
CA PRO A 403 20.73 5.84 14.79
C PRO A 403 19.70 6.84 14.23
N VAL A 404 18.77 7.28 15.06
CA VAL A 404 17.72 8.24 14.73
C VAL A 404 18.30 9.65 14.53
N ARG A 405 17.85 10.33 13.48
CA ARG A 405 18.04 11.77 13.24
C ARG A 405 16.68 12.43 13.03
N THR A 406 16.25 13.22 14.01
CA THR A 406 14.97 13.91 13.98
C THR A 406 15.13 15.37 13.58
N TYR A 407 14.32 15.80 12.60
CA TYR A 407 14.25 17.19 12.13
C TYR A 407 12.78 17.62 12.02
N GLN A 408 12.49 18.87 12.41
CA GLN A 408 11.16 19.46 12.29
C GLN A 408 10.88 19.97 10.86
N SER A 409 11.95 20.44 10.17
CA SER A 409 11.87 20.97 8.81
C SER A 409 13.23 20.87 8.10
N TYR A 410 13.22 21.00 6.76
CA TYR A 410 14.45 21.03 5.98
C TYR A 410 15.29 22.28 6.29
N GLN A 411 14.65 23.39 6.64
CA GLN A 411 15.35 24.60 7.10
C GLN A 411 16.23 24.30 8.34
N GLU A 412 15.76 23.50 9.27
CA GLU A 412 16.57 23.06 10.41
C GLU A 412 17.80 22.27 10.00
N VAL A 413 17.70 21.45 8.94
CA VAL A 413 18.87 20.73 8.40
C VAL A 413 19.94 21.71 7.94
N LEU A 414 19.54 22.74 7.19
CA LEU A 414 20.46 23.78 6.68
C LEU A 414 21.10 24.57 7.84
N GLU A 415 20.31 24.93 8.84
CA GLU A 415 20.78 25.63 10.03
C GLU A 415 21.77 24.80 10.84
N ARG A 416 21.51 23.52 11.05
CA ARG A 416 22.45 22.62 11.73
C ARG A 416 23.75 22.44 10.94
N ARG A 417 23.68 22.29 9.60
CA ARG A 417 24.86 22.22 8.75
C ARG A 417 25.73 23.49 8.86
N ARG A 418 25.11 24.65 8.78
CA ARG A 418 25.81 25.95 8.92
C ARG A 418 26.43 26.10 10.31
N SER A 419 25.69 25.75 11.36
CA SER A 419 26.19 25.76 12.72
C SER A 419 27.40 24.85 12.93
N LEU A 420 27.32 23.62 12.41
CA LEU A 420 28.44 22.66 12.49
C LEU A 420 29.65 23.15 11.76
N GLN A 421 29.53 23.70 10.55
CA GLN A 421 30.65 24.25 9.80
C GLN A 421 31.37 25.39 10.55
N ASN A 422 30.58 26.32 11.15
CA ASN A 422 31.13 27.42 11.95
C ASN A 422 31.89 26.92 13.18
N ARG A 423 31.33 25.96 13.93
CA ARG A 423 31.95 25.38 15.12
C ARG A 423 33.25 24.62 14.81
N LEU A 424 33.27 23.88 13.71
CA LEU A 424 34.47 23.19 13.23
C LEU A 424 35.55 24.19 12.78
N ALA A 425 35.16 25.29 12.14
CA ALA A 425 36.07 26.39 11.77
C ALA A 425 36.63 27.08 13.01
N ASP A 426 35.90 27.16 14.10
CA ASP A 426 36.31 27.71 15.39
C ASP A 426 37.20 26.72 16.20
N GLY A 427 37.43 25.50 15.68
CA GLY A 427 38.33 24.51 16.24
C GLY A 427 37.69 23.53 17.22
N GLU A 428 36.37 23.46 17.30
CA GLU A 428 35.66 22.40 18.04
C GLU A 428 35.83 21.04 17.35
N ARG A 429 35.79 19.97 18.14
CA ARG A 429 35.94 18.60 17.64
C ARG A 429 34.57 17.93 17.52
N ILE A 430 34.34 17.13 16.49
CA ILE A 430 33.12 16.36 16.30
C ILE A 430 32.77 15.50 17.52
N GLU A 431 33.79 14.98 18.20
CA GLU A 431 33.66 14.14 19.40
C GLU A 431 33.03 14.86 20.60
N ASP A 432 33.07 16.19 20.61
CA ASP A 432 32.53 17.02 21.69
C ASP A 432 31.07 17.45 21.44
N LEU A 433 30.50 17.08 20.29
CA LEU A 433 29.12 17.43 19.88
C LEU A 433 28.11 16.42 20.36
N THR A 434 26.90 16.90 20.70
CA THR A 434 25.76 16.04 21.03
C THR A 434 25.12 15.48 19.75
N TRP A 435 24.40 14.38 19.88
CA TRP A 435 23.66 13.78 18.77
C TRP A 435 22.67 14.76 18.10
N GLY A 436 22.11 15.71 18.81
CA GLY A 436 21.21 16.73 18.26
C GLY A 436 21.91 17.83 17.47
N GLU A 437 23.24 17.96 17.58
CA GLU A 437 24.07 18.94 16.88
C GLU A 437 24.77 18.35 15.65
N LEU A 438 24.83 17.02 15.55
CA LEU A 438 25.38 16.32 14.40
C LEU A 438 24.39 16.39 13.21
N VAL A 439 24.95 16.43 12.02
CA VAL A 439 24.18 16.36 10.78
C VAL A 439 23.89 14.91 10.41
N PHE A 440 22.97 14.72 9.47
CA PHE A 440 22.61 13.41 8.93
C PHE A 440 23.80 12.77 8.21
N GLU A 441 23.99 11.48 8.48
CA GLU A 441 25.02 10.66 7.85
C GLU A 441 24.39 9.44 7.16
N LYS A 442 25.11 8.87 6.21
CA LYS A 442 24.68 7.66 5.50
C LYS A 442 24.42 6.50 6.49
N GLY A 443 23.25 5.91 6.38
CA GLY A 443 22.82 4.81 7.25
C GLY A 443 22.07 5.25 8.50
N ASP A 444 21.85 6.56 8.69
CA ASP A 444 20.99 7.07 9.74
C ASP A 444 19.51 6.80 9.43
N VAL A 445 18.68 6.80 10.45
CA VAL A 445 17.21 6.75 10.34
C VAL A 445 16.67 8.17 10.30
N LEU A 446 16.12 8.56 9.16
CA LEU A 446 15.53 9.89 8.99
C LEU A 446 14.17 9.96 9.64
N VAL A 447 13.97 10.85 10.60
CA VAL A 447 12.67 11.07 11.27
C VAL A 447 12.26 12.53 11.11
N THR A 448 11.04 12.75 10.58
CA THR A 448 10.50 14.11 10.38
C THR A 448 8.98 14.12 10.44
N GLU A 449 8.41 15.32 10.49
CA GLU A 449 6.96 15.54 10.38
C GLU A 449 6.42 15.01 9.05
N MET A 450 7.06 15.40 7.96
CA MET A 450 6.77 15.00 6.57
C MET A 450 7.98 15.35 5.69
N THR A 451 8.09 14.72 4.52
CA THR A 451 9.13 15.07 3.55
C THR A 451 8.57 15.90 2.40
N THR A 452 9.39 16.79 1.88
CA THR A 452 9.21 17.53 0.64
C THR A 452 10.36 17.13 -0.31
N PRO A 453 10.32 17.49 -1.61
CA PRO A 453 11.40 17.14 -2.54
C PRO A 453 12.81 17.58 -2.09
N ASP A 454 12.91 18.61 -1.28
CA ASP A 454 14.21 19.07 -0.75
C ASP A 454 14.93 18.05 0.15
N TRP A 455 14.18 17.08 0.68
CA TRP A 455 14.73 16.01 1.53
C TRP A 455 15.40 14.87 0.74
N GLU A 456 15.23 14.83 -0.57
CA GLU A 456 15.68 13.71 -1.42
C GLU A 456 17.15 13.33 -1.23
N PRO A 457 18.11 14.25 -1.11
CA PRO A 457 19.51 13.91 -0.88
C PRO A 457 19.73 13.13 0.42
N MET A 458 18.98 13.46 1.48
CA MET A 458 19.07 12.75 2.77
C MET A 458 18.33 11.42 2.73
N MET A 459 17.19 11.39 2.06
CA MET A 459 16.40 10.17 1.91
C MET A 459 17.18 9.08 1.20
N LYS A 460 17.96 9.41 0.15
CA LYS A 460 18.81 8.46 -0.57
C LYS A 460 19.86 7.76 0.31
N GLU A 461 20.35 8.43 1.32
CA GLU A 461 21.39 7.93 2.22
C GLU A 461 20.82 7.28 3.49
N ALA A 462 19.49 7.38 3.71
CA ALA A 462 18.83 6.84 4.89
C ALA A 462 18.75 5.31 4.88
N SER A 463 18.92 4.69 6.05
CA SER A 463 18.63 3.27 6.25
C SER A 463 17.14 2.99 6.42
N LEU A 464 16.38 3.97 6.90
CA LEU A 464 14.95 3.95 7.15
C LEU A 464 14.43 5.38 7.13
N ILE A 465 13.24 5.58 6.59
CA ILE A 465 12.54 6.86 6.63
C ILE A 465 11.31 6.73 7.52
N VAL A 466 11.11 7.65 8.45
CA VAL A 466 9.96 7.68 9.35
C VAL A 466 9.31 9.05 9.28
N THR A 467 8.01 9.09 8.92
CA THR A 467 7.27 10.36 8.91
C THR A 467 6.05 10.30 9.81
N ARG A 468 5.79 11.41 10.52
CA ARG A 468 4.61 11.52 11.36
C ARG A 468 3.32 11.60 10.55
N LYS A 469 3.35 12.30 9.41
CA LYS A 469 2.25 12.45 8.47
C LYS A 469 2.50 11.72 7.16
N GLY A 470 1.44 11.55 6.39
CA GLY A 470 1.46 10.93 5.07
C GLY A 470 0.90 9.52 5.06
N GLY A 471 0.64 9.04 3.86
CA GLY A 471 0.20 7.68 3.57
C GLY A 471 1.09 7.02 2.52
N ARG A 472 0.72 5.85 2.05
CA ARG A 472 1.46 5.05 1.04
C ARG A 472 1.67 5.75 -0.31
N THR A 473 0.95 6.83 -0.57
CA THR A 473 1.05 7.64 -1.78
C THR A 473 1.75 8.99 -1.55
N SER A 474 2.31 9.21 -0.35
CA SER A 474 3.03 10.43 -0.01
C SER A 474 4.38 10.51 -0.72
N HIS A 475 4.95 11.72 -0.78
CA HIS A 475 6.32 11.93 -1.31
C HIS A 475 7.34 11.01 -0.64
N ALA A 476 7.30 10.87 0.71
CA ALA A 476 8.16 9.95 1.43
C ALA A 476 8.03 8.51 0.91
N ALA A 477 6.81 8.05 0.68
CA ALA A 477 6.54 6.70 0.21
C ALA A 477 7.00 6.47 -1.23
N ILE A 478 6.77 7.44 -2.12
CA ILE A 478 7.19 7.36 -3.54
C ILE A 478 8.70 7.27 -3.65
N ILE A 479 9.41 8.19 -3.00
CA ILE A 479 10.88 8.24 -3.02
C ILE A 479 11.49 7.00 -2.34
N ALA A 480 10.91 6.54 -1.23
CA ALA A 480 11.36 5.32 -0.55
C ALA A 480 11.30 4.09 -1.48
N ARG A 481 10.22 3.94 -2.28
CA ARG A 481 10.10 2.87 -3.28
C ARG A 481 11.12 3.03 -4.39
N GLU A 482 11.26 4.23 -4.95
CA GLU A 482 12.19 4.52 -6.04
C GLU A 482 13.65 4.17 -5.67
N PHE A 483 14.07 4.48 -4.44
CA PHE A 483 15.41 4.15 -3.96
C PHE A 483 15.50 2.81 -3.23
N GLY A 484 14.40 2.10 -3.09
CA GLY A 484 14.38 0.81 -2.40
C GLY A 484 14.72 0.90 -0.91
N ILE A 485 14.30 1.96 -0.24
CA ILE A 485 14.53 2.21 1.18
C ILE A 485 13.24 1.91 1.94
N PRO A 486 13.27 1.21 3.10
CA PRO A 486 12.08 1.04 3.90
C PRO A 486 11.59 2.38 4.44
N ALA A 487 10.25 2.59 4.44
CA ALA A 487 9.69 3.76 5.10
C ALA A 487 8.47 3.40 5.96
N ILE A 488 8.31 4.11 7.07
CA ILE A 488 7.15 4.01 7.96
C ILE A 488 6.50 5.38 8.00
N VAL A 489 5.33 5.49 7.36
CA VAL A 489 4.62 6.76 7.19
C VAL A 489 3.36 6.82 8.05
N GLY A 490 2.87 8.05 8.37
CA GLY A 490 1.71 8.20 9.24
C GLY A 490 1.95 7.69 10.67
N CYS A 491 3.19 7.76 11.14
CA CYS A 491 3.62 7.30 12.45
C CYS A 491 3.39 8.39 13.49
N ALA A 492 2.29 8.36 14.23
CA ALA A 492 1.90 9.40 15.18
C ALA A 492 2.99 9.73 16.21
N ASP A 493 3.73 8.70 16.67
CA ASP A 493 4.76 8.80 17.68
C ASP A 493 6.18 9.01 17.11
N ALA A 494 6.32 9.26 15.80
CA ALA A 494 7.63 9.40 15.14
C ALA A 494 8.55 10.41 15.85
N LEU A 495 8.04 11.59 16.17
CA LEU A 495 8.83 12.67 16.75
C LEU A 495 9.14 12.48 18.25
N SER A 496 8.66 11.41 18.88
CA SER A 496 9.04 11.02 20.25
C SER A 496 10.34 10.21 20.30
N LEU A 497 10.88 9.81 19.14
CA LEU A 497 12.14 9.09 19.06
C LEU A 497 13.33 10.03 19.35
N ASP A 498 14.22 9.59 20.21
CA ASP A 498 15.37 10.40 20.63
C ASP A 498 16.48 10.40 19.57
N ASN A 499 17.11 11.58 19.33
CA ASN A 499 18.27 11.69 18.45
C ASN A 499 19.42 10.79 18.93
N GLY A 500 19.97 9.99 18.02
CA GLY A 500 21.03 9.01 18.30
C GLY A 500 20.53 7.70 18.89
N GLN A 501 19.23 7.54 19.20
CA GLN A 501 18.67 6.26 19.61
C GLN A 501 18.81 5.27 18.46
N LYS A 502 19.38 4.11 18.73
CA LYS A 502 19.49 3.06 17.72
C LYS A 502 18.19 2.30 17.62
N VAL A 503 17.65 2.17 16.42
CA VAL A 503 16.37 1.50 16.19
C VAL A 503 16.45 0.55 15.01
N THR A 504 15.50 -0.38 14.94
CA THR A 504 15.21 -1.21 13.77
C THR A 504 13.79 -0.98 13.33
N GLY A 505 13.60 -0.52 12.11
CA GLY A 505 12.27 -0.38 11.49
C GLY A 505 12.00 -1.53 10.55
N SER A 506 10.91 -2.22 10.79
CA SER A 506 10.46 -3.36 9.99
C SER A 506 9.21 -2.99 9.20
N CYS A 507 9.31 -3.07 7.87
CA CYS A 507 8.17 -2.99 6.94
C CYS A 507 7.79 -4.37 6.39
N SER A 508 8.43 -5.46 6.83
CA SER A 508 8.21 -6.81 6.31
C SER A 508 7.09 -7.60 7.01
N GLU A 509 6.36 -6.97 7.93
CA GLU A 509 5.39 -7.63 8.80
C GLU A 509 3.92 -7.38 8.40
N GLY A 510 3.68 -6.89 7.20
CA GLY A 510 2.36 -6.52 6.66
C GLY A 510 2.19 -5.01 6.52
N ASP A 511 0.95 -4.51 6.60
CA ASP A 511 0.64 -3.09 6.41
C ASP A 511 1.20 -2.17 7.50
N THR A 512 1.45 -2.72 8.68
CA THR A 512 1.97 -1.96 9.81
C THR A 512 3.49 -2.06 9.84
N GLY A 513 4.16 -0.93 9.70
CA GLY A 513 5.58 -0.79 10.00
C GLY A 513 5.80 -0.58 11.49
N TYR A 514 6.74 -1.31 12.05
CA TYR A 514 7.11 -1.23 13.47
C TYR A 514 8.51 -0.68 13.64
N ILE A 515 8.69 0.19 14.63
CA ILE A 515 9.99 0.70 15.05
C ILE A 515 10.32 0.07 16.41
N TYR A 516 11.35 -0.76 16.42
CA TYR A 516 11.82 -1.48 17.59
C TYR A 516 13.03 -0.80 18.21
N ASP A 517 13.12 -0.78 19.54
CA ASP A 517 14.28 -0.28 20.26
C ASP A 517 15.50 -1.21 20.05
N GLY A 518 16.63 -0.63 19.66
CA GLY A 518 17.86 -1.35 19.39
C GLY A 518 18.04 -1.82 17.93
N VAL A 519 19.24 -2.31 17.63
CA VAL A 519 19.57 -2.91 16.33
C VAL A 519 19.39 -4.42 16.43
N HIS A 520 18.47 -4.95 15.62
CA HIS A 520 18.12 -6.37 15.59
C HIS A 520 18.58 -7.03 14.29
N PRO A 521 19.02 -8.30 14.34
CA PRO A 521 19.43 -9.02 13.14
C PRO A 521 18.24 -9.37 12.25
N PHE A 522 18.46 -9.25 10.95
CA PHE A 522 17.54 -9.73 9.90
C PHE A 522 18.36 -10.31 8.73
N ALA A 523 17.74 -11.18 7.96
CA ALA A 523 18.33 -11.78 6.77
C ALA A 523 17.79 -11.09 5.52
N ILE A 524 18.62 -10.97 4.49
CA ILE A 524 18.24 -10.57 3.14
C ILE A 524 18.37 -11.83 2.29
N VAL A 525 17.25 -12.35 1.82
CA VAL A 525 17.19 -13.61 1.07
C VAL A 525 16.82 -13.33 -0.38
N GLU A 526 17.70 -13.67 -1.29
CA GLU A 526 17.45 -13.65 -2.73
C GLU A 526 17.07 -15.04 -3.20
N TYR A 527 15.88 -15.16 -3.80
CA TYR A 527 15.40 -16.42 -4.36
C TYR A 527 15.74 -16.46 -5.87
N GLY A 528 16.84 -17.14 -6.20
CA GLY A 528 17.18 -17.50 -7.58
C GLY A 528 16.84 -18.95 -7.82
N VAL A 529 15.61 -19.27 -8.21
CA VAL A 529 15.17 -20.68 -8.39
C VAL A 529 14.75 -20.95 -9.82
N ASP A 530 15.15 -22.11 -10.31
CA ASP A 530 14.62 -22.66 -11.54
C ASP A 530 13.13 -23.01 -11.36
N THR A 531 12.28 -22.14 -11.87
CA THR A 531 10.82 -22.31 -11.86
C THR A 531 10.31 -23.00 -13.14
N SER A 532 11.21 -23.36 -14.07
CA SER A 532 10.85 -23.91 -15.36
C SER A 532 10.39 -25.37 -15.31
N THR A 533 10.83 -26.11 -14.30
CA THR A 533 10.46 -27.54 -14.13
C THR A 533 9.14 -27.67 -13.37
N PRO A 534 8.07 -28.19 -14.01
CA PRO A 534 6.79 -28.41 -13.33
C PRO A 534 6.89 -29.56 -12.32
N LEU A 535 6.29 -29.36 -11.15
CA LEU A 535 6.18 -30.38 -10.11
C LEU A 535 4.86 -31.14 -10.24
N LYS A 536 4.85 -32.42 -9.84
CA LYS A 536 3.62 -33.22 -9.64
C LYS A 536 2.94 -32.82 -8.33
N THR A 537 3.73 -32.71 -7.28
CA THR A 537 3.28 -32.25 -5.95
C THR A 537 3.26 -30.72 -5.94
N LYS A 538 2.08 -30.12 -5.82
CA LYS A 538 1.91 -28.68 -5.87
C LYS A 538 2.45 -28.01 -4.59
N ILE A 539 3.20 -26.93 -4.73
CA ILE A 539 3.61 -26.08 -3.59
C ILE A 539 2.58 -24.99 -3.43
N LYS A 540 1.99 -24.90 -2.25
CA LYS A 540 1.02 -23.87 -1.88
C LYS A 540 1.53 -23.07 -0.66
N LEU A 541 0.93 -21.92 -0.38
CA LEU A 541 1.32 -21.10 0.76
C LEU A 541 0.34 -21.20 1.92
N ASN A 542 0.86 -20.98 3.12
CA ASN A 542 0.11 -20.63 4.32
C ASN A 542 0.09 -19.10 4.43
N VAL A 543 -1.10 -18.50 4.31
CA VAL A 543 -1.29 -17.04 4.33
C VAL A 543 -2.11 -16.64 5.56
N GLY A 544 -1.61 -15.67 6.33
CA GLY A 544 -2.30 -15.13 7.49
C GLY A 544 -2.77 -13.68 7.28
N PHE A 545 -1.93 -12.84 6.66
CA PHE A 545 -2.21 -11.41 6.51
C PHE A 545 -2.65 -11.10 5.09
N PRO A 546 -3.88 -10.56 4.88
CA PRO A 546 -4.42 -10.28 3.55
C PRO A 546 -3.53 -9.37 2.71
N THR A 547 -2.99 -8.32 3.28
CA THR A 547 -2.18 -7.32 2.57
C THR A 547 -0.82 -7.84 2.11
N LYS A 548 -0.23 -8.82 2.82
CA LYS A 548 0.97 -9.53 2.35
C LYS A 548 0.71 -10.42 1.15
N SER A 549 -0.54 -10.81 0.91
CA SER A 549 -0.89 -11.75 -0.15
C SER A 549 -0.54 -11.24 -1.55
N LEU A 550 -0.54 -9.91 -1.77
CA LEU A 550 -0.14 -9.31 -3.04
C LEU A 550 1.34 -9.57 -3.36
N VAL A 551 2.22 -9.49 -2.37
CA VAL A 551 3.64 -9.84 -2.51
C VAL A 551 3.83 -11.36 -2.56
N ASP A 552 3.18 -12.10 -1.66
CA ASP A 552 3.33 -13.55 -1.54
C ASP A 552 2.86 -14.27 -2.82
N SER A 553 1.86 -13.70 -3.51
CA SER A 553 1.35 -14.25 -4.76
C SER A 553 2.34 -14.20 -5.93
N GLN A 554 3.39 -13.40 -5.84
CA GLN A 554 4.45 -13.35 -6.86
C GLN A 554 5.42 -14.53 -6.76
N LEU A 555 5.39 -15.29 -5.66
CA LEU A 555 6.14 -16.54 -5.56
C LEU A 555 5.61 -17.57 -6.58
N PRO A 556 6.49 -18.39 -7.16
CA PRO A 556 6.12 -19.44 -8.12
C PRO A 556 5.50 -20.64 -7.40
N VAL A 557 4.28 -20.45 -6.92
CA VAL A 557 3.48 -21.43 -6.16
C VAL A 557 2.13 -21.63 -6.82
N GLU A 558 1.49 -22.74 -6.56
CA GLU A 558 0.24 -23.13 -7.23
C GLU A 558 -1.03 -22.70 -6.47
N GLY A 559 -0.91 -21.81 -5.47
CA GLY A 559 -2.03 -21.23 -4.75
C GLY A 559 -1.82 -21.13 -3.24
N VAL A 560 -2.91 -21.02 -2.51
CA VAL A 560 -2.95 -20.97 -1.05
C VAL A 560 -3.58 -22.26 -0.54
N GLY A 561 -2.85 -23.01 0.29
CA GLY A 561 -3.35 -24.25 0.90
C GLY A 561 -3.89 -24.06 2.30
N LEU A 562 -3.65 -22.89 2.90
CA LEU A 562 -4.27 -22.46 4.16
C LEU A 562 -4.30 -20.93 4.25
N ALA A 563 -5.46 -20.33 4.07
CA ALA A 563 -5.72 -18.96 4.47
C ALA A 563 -6.39 -18.96 5.85
N ARG A 564 -5.78 -18.27 6.80
CA ARG A 564 -6.24 -18.21 8.20
C ARG A 564 -7.02 -16.92 8.44
N ILE A 565 -8.33 -17.02 8.52
CA ILE A 565 -9.19 -15.83 8.76
C ILE A 565 -9.09 -15.31 10.21
N GLU A 566 -8.53 -16.07 11.12
CA GLU A 566 -8.32 -15.68 12.53
C GLU A 566 -7.45 -14.41 12.62
N PHE A 567 -6.52 -14.21 11.70
CA PHE A 567 -5.73 -12.97 11.64
C PHE A 567 -6.57 -11.75 11.25
N VAL A 568 -7.57 -11.91 10.39
CA VAL A 568 -8.54 -10.86 10.07
C VAL A 568 -9.43 -10.58 11.29
N LEU A 569 -9.90 -11.66 11.95
CA LEU A 569 -10.76 -11.54 13.13
C LEU A 569 -10.06 -10.84 14.29
N SER A 570 -8.79 -11.17 14.57
CA SER A 570 -8.02 -10.55 15.66
C SER A 570 -7.45 -9.20 15.30
N GLY A 571 -6.89 -9.05 14.10
CA GLY A 571 -6.15 -7.85 13.67
C GLY A 571 -7.05 -6.73 13.18
N GLU A 572 -7.98 -7.00 12.28
CA GLU A 572 -8.83 -5.97 11.67
C GLU A 572 -10.16 -5.78 12.41
N ILE A 573 -10.77 -6.85 12.91
CA ILE A 573 -12.04 -6.79 13.62
C ILE A 573 -11.83 -6.58 15.12
N GLY A 574 -11.05 -7.43 15.81
CA GLY A 574 -10.66 -7.28 17.21
C GLY A 574 -11.80 -7.32 18.24
N ILE A 575 -13.04 -7.58 17.80
CA ILE A 575 -14.25 -7.62 18.63
C ILE A 575 -14.91 -8.98 18.45
N HIS A 576 -15.38 -9.56 19.55
CA HIS A 576 -16.06 -10.85 19.52
C HIS A 576 -17.31 -10.83 18.62
N PRO A 577 -17.52 -11.81 17.71
CA PRO A 577 -18.62 -11.76 16.74
C PRO A 577 -20.01 -11.68 17.37
N LEU A 578 -20.26 -12.33 18.49
CA LEU A 578 -21.55 -12.23 19.21
C LEU A 578 -21.82 -10.83 19.79
N ALA A 579 -20.79 -9.99 19.98
CA ALA A 579 -21.01 -8.62 20.43
C ALA A 579 -21.68 -7.77 19.36
N PHE A 580 -21.40 -8.01 18.07
CA PHE A 580 -22.11 -7.37 16.97
C PHE A 580 -23.56 -7.85 16.87
N VAL A 581 -23.80 -9.15 17.06
CA VAL A 581 -25.15 -9.75 17.06
C VAL A 581 -25.99 -9.19 18.20
N HIS A 582 -25.43 -9.09 19.38
CA HIS A 582 -26.12 -8.71 20.60
C HIS A 582 -25.99 -7.22 20.98
N HIS A 583 -25.45 -6.38 20.12
CA HIS A 583 -25.19 -4.96 20.39
C HIS A 583 -26.41 -4.22 20.98
N SER A 584 -27.59 -4.36 20.38
CA SER A 584 -28.81 -3.73 20.87
C SER A 584 -29.22 -4.22 22.27
N SER A 585 -28.98 -5.50 22.55
CA SER A 585 -29.25 -6.11 23.85
C SER A 585 -28.26 -5.63 24.93
N LEU A 586 -26.99 -5.47 24.59
CA LEU A 586 -25.96 -4.88 25.48
C LEU A 586 -26.30 -3.44 25.83
N LYS A 587 -26.74 -2.63 24.85
CA LYS A 587 -27.23 -1.25 25.10
C LYS A 587 -28.44 -1.23 26.03
N ARG A 588 -29.37 -2.17 25.86
CA ARG A 588 -30.53 -2.29 26.75
C ARG A 588 -30.09 -2.65 28.17
N TYR A 589 -29.19 -3.61 28.31
CA TYR A 589 -28.63 -4.01 29.60
C TYR A 589 -27.96 -2.83 30.33
N LEU A 590 -27.09 -2.07 29.67
CA LEU A 590 -26.46 -0.86 30.23
C LEU A 590 -27.47 0.20 30.72
N ARG A 591 -28.62 0.28 30.03
CA ARG A 591 -29.65 1.28 30.39
C ARG A 591 -30.58 0.83 31.52
N THR A 592 -30.91 -0.47 31.59
CA THR A 592 -31.95 -0.99 32.48
C THR A 592 -31.40 -1.75 33.68
N GLY A 593 -30.16 -2.28 33.59
CA GLY A 593 -29.60 -3.20 34.57
C GLY A 593 -30.22 -4.62 34.54
N GLU A 594 -31.19 -4.86 33.62
CA GLU A 594 -31.84 -6.15 33.46
C GLU A 594 -31.26 -6.90 32.28
N VAL A 595 -30.96 -8.20 32.45
CA VAL A 595 -30.45 -9.05 31.36
C VAL A 595 -31.59 -9.33 30.37
N PRO A 596 -31.45 -8.81 29.11
CA PRO A 596 -32.44 -9.08 28.08
C PRO A 596 -32.47 -10.58 27.68
N PRO A 597 -33.61 -11.15 27.23
CA PRO A 597 -33.70 -12.57 26.88
C PRO A 597 -32.61 -13.09 25.92
N PRO A 598 -32.16 -12.34 24.88
CA PRO A 598 -31.10 -12.80 24.00
C PRO A 598 -29.72 -12.94 24.69
N LEU A 599 -29.52 -12.25 25.83
CA LEU A 599 -28.31 -12.37 26.65
C LEU A 599 -28.46 -13.36 27.80
N GLY A 600 -29.62 -14.02 27.94
CA GLY A 600 -29.89 -15.01 29.00
C GLY A 600 -28.82 -16.11 29.11
N PRO A 601 -28.36 -16.73 28.00
CA PRO A 601 -27.27 -17.70 28.02
C PRO A 601 -25.95 -17.19 28.63
N PHE A 602 -25.73 -15.88 28.58
CA PHE A 602 -24.50 -15.21 29.02
C PHE A 602 -24.68 -14.46 30.36
N ALA A 603 -25.83 -14.60 31.02
CA ALA A 603 -26.19 -13.81 32.20
C ALA A 603 -25.12 -13.81 33.28
N ARG A 604 -24.56 -14.97 33.60
CA ARG A 604 -23.52 -15.13 34.60
C ARG A 604 -22.25 -14.34 34.25
N ASN A 605 -21.73 -14.52 33.03
CA ASN A 605 -20.52 -13.82 32.61
C ASN A 605 -20.76 -12.31 32.55
N LEU A 606 -21.97 -11.89 32.14
CA LEU A 606 -22.37 -10.49 32.11
C LEU A 606 -22.44 -9.84 33.50
N GLU A 607 -22.86 -10.60 34.52
CA GLU A 607 -22.90 -10.14 35.93
C GLU A 607 -21.50 -10.10 36.54
N ASP A 608 -20.59 -10.96 36.11
CA ASP A 608 -19.19 -11.02 36.57
C ASP A 608 -18.31 -9.91 35.93
N GLU A 609 -18.71 -9.35 34.79
CA GLU A 609 -17.93 -8.28 34.11
C GLU A 609 -18.32 -6.89 34.62
N PRO A 610 -17.35 -5.97 34.82
CA PRO A 610 -17.61 -4.59 35.18
C PRO A 610 -18.51 -3.87 34.15
N LEU A 611 -19.51 -3.12 34.59
CA LEU A 611 -20.36 -2.33 33.68
C LEU A 611 -19.57 -1.38 32.78
N GLU A 612 -18.42 -0.91 33.24
CA GLU A 612 -17.53 -0.05 32.46
C GLU A 612 -16.97 -0.79 31.23
N THR A 613 -16.51 -2.03 31.39
CA THR A 613 -16.04 -2.90 30.29
C THR A 613 -17.12 -3.08 29.23
N ILE A 614 -18.36 -3.28 29.66
CA ILE A 614 -19.51 -3.43 28.73
C ILE A 614 -19.81 -2.11 28.03
N ARG A 615 -19.65 -0.98 28.72
CA ARG A 615 -19.80 0.35 28.12
C ARG A 615 -18.72 0.59 27.07
N GLU A 616 -17.46 0.33 27.38
CA GLU A 616 -16.33 0.43 26.45
C GLU A 616 -16.55 -0.41 25.20
N LEU A 617 -17.07 -1.65 25.36
CA LEU A 617 -17.43 -2.52 24.25
C LEU A 617 -18.49 -1.90 23.34
N VAL A 618 -19.59 -1.38 23.94
CA VAL A 618 -20.68 -0.77 23.17
C VAL A 618 -20.18 0.49 22.44
N GLU A 619 -19.42 1.34 23.11
CA GLU A 619 -18.83 2.57 22.53
C GLU A 619 -17.82 2.23 21.41
N ALA A 620 -17.02 1.18 21.58
CA ALA A 620 -16.09 0.72 20.54
C ALA A 620 -16.85 0.25 19.29
N ILE A 621 -17.92 -0.51 19.46
CA ILE A 621 -18.78 -0.93 18.35
C ILE A 621 -19.40 0.30 17.66
N GLU A 622 -20.01 1.21 18.40
CA GLU A 622 -20.64 2.41 17.84
C GLU A 622 -19.64 3.31 17.09
N ARG A 623 -18.45 3.48 17.66
CA ARG A 623 -17.40 4.26 17.03
C ARG A 623 -16.91 3.63 15.71
N ARG A 624 -16.76 2.30 15.65
CA ARG A 624 -16.28 1.60 14.46
C ARG A 624 -17.38 1.37 13.41
N CYS A 625 -18.63 1.27 13.85
CA CYS A 625 -19.78 1.03 12.97
C CYS A 625 -20.50 2.32 12.55
N TRP A 626 -19.84 3.47 12.63
CA TRP A 626 -20.41 4.78 12.31
C TRP A 626 -21.10 4.81 10.92
N ASN A 627 -20.47 4.20 9.92
CA ASN A 627 -20.95 4.19 8.54
C ASN A 627 -21.76 2.94 8.18
N TYR A 628 -22.27 2.21 9.18
CA TYR A 628 -23.04 1.00 8.98
C TYR A 628 -24.43 1.14 9.57
N ASP A 629 -25.45 0.78 8.83
CA ASP A 629 -26.83 0.74 9.29
C ASP A 629 -27.02 -0.24 10.46
N HIS A 630 -26.22 -1.32 10.43
CA HIS A 630 -26.21 -2.35 11.47
C HIS A 630 -24.80 -2.81 11.79
N PRO A 631 -24.41 -3.01 13.07
CA PRO A 631 -23.07 -3.41 13.46
C PRO A 631 -22.54 -4.70 12.79
N ARG A 632 -23.42 -5.67 12.48
CA ARG A 632 -23.06 -6.89 11.72
C ARG A 632 -22.37 -6.58 10.38
N GLY A 633 -22.74 -5.47 9.74
CA GLY A 633 -22.16 -5.05 8.47
C GLY A 633 -20.65 -4.85 8.52
N LEU A 634 -20.12 -4.30 9.62
CA LEU A 634 -18.67 -4.13 9.80
C LEU A 634 -17.95 -5.48 9.82
N PHE A 635 -18.47 -6.46 10.54
CA PHE A 635 -17.88 -7.79 10.63
C PHE A 635 -17.82 -8.46 9.25
N ILE A 636 -18.95 -8.46 8.55
CA ILE A 636 -19.08 -9.06 7.22
C ILE A 636 -18.14 -8.37 6.22
N ASP A 637 -18.14 -7.04 6.20
CA ASP A 637 -17.30 -6.25 5.29
C ASP A 637 -15.82 -6.51 5.51
N LYS A 638 -15.36 -6.46 6.77
CA LYS A 638 -13.94 -6.67 7.06
C LYS A 638 -13.48 -8.09 6.74
N LEU A 639 -14.32 -9.07 7.03
CA LEU A 639 -13.98 -10.46 6.70
C LEU A 639 -13.97 -10.71 5.19
N ARG A 640 -14.98 -10.21 4.46
CA ARG A 640 -15.02 -10.34 2.99
C ARG A 640 -13.90 -9.56 2.30
N GLU A 641 -13.51 -8.38 2.82
CA GLU A 641 -12.40 -7.60 2.31
C GLU A 641 -11.08 -8.36 2.49
N GLY A 642 -10.81 -8.93 3.68
CA GLY A 642 -9.60 -9.70 3.93
C GLY A 642 -9.50 -10.95 3.05
N VAL A 643 -10.55 -11.76 3.00
CA VAL A 643 -10.59 -12.97 2.17
C VAL A 643 -10.60 -12.62 0.68
N GLY A 644 -11.36 -11.59 0.30
CA GLY A 644 -11.42 -11.10 -1.09
C GLY A 644 -10.08 -10.64 -1.62
N LEU A 645 -9.29 -9.95 -0.80
CA LEU A 645 -7.94 -9.53 -1.17
C LEU A 645 -7.00 -10.72 -1.40
N ILE A 646 -7.03 -11.74 -0.51
CA ILE A 646 -6.24 -12.96 -0.69
C ILE A 646 -6.66 -13.67 -1.99
N CYS A 647 -7.96 -13.84 -2.23
CA CYS A 647 -8.46 -14.49 -3.44
C CYS A 647 -8.09 -13.70 -4.71
N ALA A 648 -8.19 -12.37 -4.69
CA ALA A 648 -7.83 -11.51 -5.81
C ALA A 648 -6.33 -11.57 -6.11
N ALA A 649 -5.46 -11.57 -5.09
CA ALA A 649 -4.02 -11.64 -5.24
C ALA A 649 -3.56 -12.95 -5.91
N PHE A 650 -4.21 -14.06 -5.58
CA PHE A 650 -3.84 -15.38 -6.14
C PHE A 650 -4.66 -15.77 -7.37
N HIS A 651 -5.70 -15.03 -7.75
CA HIS A 651 -6.53 -15.38 -8.90
C HIS A 651 -5.69 -15.58 -10.20
N PRO A 652 -5.91 -16.67 -11.00
CA PRO A 652 -6.94 -17.71 -10.86
C PRO A 652 -6.52 -18.92 -9.99
N ARG A 653 -5.35 -18.90 -9.32
CA ARG A 653 -4.85 -19.99 -8.47
C ARG A 653 -5.76 -20.19 -7.26
N PRO A 654 -6.03 -21.45 -6.83
CA PRO A 654 -6.97 -21.74 -5.75
C PRO A 654 -6.51 -21.17 -4.41
N VAL A 655 -7.47 -20.73 -3.62
CA VAL A 655 -7.29 -20.24 -2.26
C VAL A 655 -8.16 -21.02 -1.30
N LEU A 656 -7.56 -21.89 -0.50
CA LEU A 656 -8.25 -22.71 0.50
C LEU A 656 -8.36 -21.93 1.80
N VAL A 657 -9.55 -21.42 2.10
CA VAL A 657 -9.85 -20.64 3.30
C VAL A 657 -10.37 -21.56 4.40
N ARG A 658 -9.68 -21.59 5.51
CA ARG A 658 -10.14 -22.29 6.71
C ARG A 658 -11.18 -21.43 7.42
N LEU A 659 -12.36 -21.99 7.66
CA LEU A 659 -13.38 -21.39 8.51
C LEU A 659 -12.83 -21.21 9.93
N SER A 660 -13.37 -20.28 10.70
CA SER A 660 -12.80 -19.84 11.99
C SER A 660 -12.57 -20.98 12.96
N ASP A 661 -11.35 -21.12 13.48
CA ASP A 661 -10.91 -22.19 14.39
C ASP A 661 -10.35 -21.63 15.70
N PHE A 662 -10.90 -20.55 16.19
CA PHE A 662 -10.56 -20.03 17.51
C PHE A 662 -11.04 -20.94 18.61
N LYS A 663 -10.19 -21.14 19.59
CA LYS A 663 -10.52 -21.75 20.88
C LYS A 663 -11.25 -20.75 21.77
N SER A 664 -11.92 -21.22 22.81
CA SER A 664 -12.65 -20.35 23.75
C SER A 664 -11.74 -19.32 24.41
N ASN A 665 -10.50 -19.68 24.77
CA ASN A 665 -9.55 -18.74 25.34
C ASN A 665 -9.11 -17.65 24.33
N GLU A 666 -8.91 -18.01 23.06
CA GLU A 666 -8.55 -17.05 22.00
C GLU A 666 -9.71 -16.09 21.68
N TYR A 667 -10.95 -16.60 21.59
CA TYR A 667 -12.13 -15.74 21.47
C TYR A 667 -12.34 -14.85 22.70
N ARG A 668 -11.98 -15.34 23.89
CA ARG A 668 -12.11 -14.61 25.16
C ARG A 668 -11.19 -13.39 25.23
N ASP A 669 -10.06 -13.42 24.50
CA ASP A 669 -9.11 -12.30 24.41
C ASP A 669 -9.58 -11.17 23.49
N LEU A 670 -10.57 -11.41 22.63
CA LEU A 670 -11.20 -10.37 21.83
C LEU A 670 -12.05 -9.44 22.71
N LEU A 671 -12.19 -8.20 22.29
CA LEU A 671 -13.02 -7.23 23.00
C LEU A 671 -14.48 -7.75 23.14
N GLY A 672 -14.96 -7.84 24.37
CA GLY A 672 -16.25 -8.44 24.69
C GLY A 672 -16.26 -9.96 24.81
N GLY A 673 -15.15 -10.65 24.52
CA GLY A 673 -15.06 -12.12 24.55
C GLY A 673 -15.38 -12.70 25.93
N ARG A 674 -14.99 -12.05 27.01
CA ARG A 674 -15.28 -12.49 28.38
C ARG A 674 -16.78 -12.62 28.68
N VAL A 675 -17.60 -11.83 28.02
CA VAL A 675 -19.07 -11.89 28.15
C VAL A 675 -19.62 -13.17 27.51
N PHE A 676 -19.08 -13.56 26.33
CA PHE A 676 -19.68 -14.58 25.48
C PHE A 676 -19.02 -15.96 25.56
N GLU A 677 -17.77 -16.04 26.06
CA GLU A 677 -17.02 -17.27 26.07
C GLU A 677 -17.01 -17.95 27.45
N PRO A 678 -17.18 -19.27 27.47
CA PRO A 678 -17.03 -20.05 28.70
C PRO A 678 -15.56 -20.13 29.14
N ILE A 679 -15.32 -20.41 30.39
CA ILE A 679 -14.02 -20.88 30.89
C ILE A 679 -14.02 -22.41 30.82
N GLU A 680 -13.17 -22.94 29.93
CA GLU A 680 -13.05 -24.38 29.73
C GLU A 680 -11.74 -24.90 30.35
N GLU A 681 -11.80 -26.10 30.93
CA GLU A 681 -10.61 -26.75 31.52
C GLU A 681 -9.59 -27.12 30.44
N ASN A 682 -10.03 -27.51 29.24
CA ASN A 682 -9.19 -27.81 28.09
C ASN A 682 -9.74 -27.23 26.80
N PRO A 683 -9.45 -25.96 26.52
CA PRO A 683 -9.92 -25.28 25.31
C PRO A 683 -9.46 -25.93 24.00
N MET A 684 -8.36 -26.72 24.04
CA MET A 684 -7.78 -27.35 22.86
C MET A 684 -8.71 -28.36 22.19
N ILE A 685 -9.52 -29.08 22.95
CA ILE A 685 -10.40 -30.15 22.47
C ILE A 685 -11.89 -29.90 22.76
N ALA A 686 -12.22 -28.74 23.32
CA ALA A 686 -13.56 -28.47 23.78
C ALA A 686 -14.43 -27.75 22.70
N TRP A 687 -14.97 -26.60 22.95
CA TRP A 687 -15.90 -25.90 22.06
C TRP A 687 -15.15 -25.11 20.97
N ARG A 688 -14.80 -25.78 19.88
CA ARG A 688 -14.08 -25.18 18.72
C ARG A 688 -14.48 -25.86 17.39
N GLY A 689 -14.19 -25.19 16.26
CA GLY A 689 -14.40 -25.72 14.93
C GLY A 689 -15.88 -26.04 14.63
N ALA A 690 -16.11 -27.15 13.93
CA ALA A 690 -17.43 -27.55 13.44
C ALA A 690 -18.54 -27.55 14.52
N SER A 691 -18.24 -28.03 15.73
CA SER A 691 -19.24 -28.06 16.82
C SER A 691 -19.71 -26.69 17.26
N ARG A 692 -18.86 -25.68 17.17
CA ARG A 692 -19.18 -24.30 17.50
C ARG A 692 -20.17 -23.70 16.50
N TYR A 693 -20.02 -23.99 15.21
CA TYR A 693 -20.88 -23.45 14.15
C TYR A 693 -22.33 -23.93 14.27
N LEU A 694 -22.48 -25.17 14.74
CA LEU A 694 -23.78 -25.83 14.91
C LEU A 694 -24.48 -25.48 16.24
N ASP A 695 -23.75 -24.91 17.19
CA ASP A 695 -24.31 -24.52 18.49
C ASP A 695 -25.29 -23.35 18.31
N PRO A 696 -26.54 -23.47 18.78
CA PRO A 696 -27.54 -22.40 18.70
C PRO A 696 -27.09 -21.05 19.24
N ILE A 697 -26.15 -21.04 20.19
CA ILE A 697 -25.61 -19.83 20.80
C ILE A 697 -24.69 -19.08 19.83
N PHE A 698 -23.88 -19.82 19.05
CA PHE A 698 -22.89 -19.24 18.16
C PHE A 698 -23.36 -19.16 16.70
N LYS A 699 -24.41 -19.90 16.32
CA LYS A 699 -24.89 -20.00 14.92
C LYS A 699 -25.03 -18.64 14.23
N SER A 700 -25.59 -17.64 14.91
CA SER A 700 -25.78 -16.30 14.33
C SER A 700 -24.47 -15.53 14.08
N ALA A 701 -23.41 -15.86 14.78
CA ALA A 701 -22.06 -15.35 14.51
C ALA A 701 -21.43 -16.04 13.31
N PHE A 702 -21.59 -17.36 13.19
CA PHE A 702 -21.11 -18.14 12.05
C PHE A 702 -21.85 -17.79 10.76
N GLU A 703 -23.15 -17.45 10.82
CA GLU A 703 -23.92 -16.94 9.67
C GLU A 703 -23.32 -15.69 9.07
N MET A 704 -22.75 -14.77 9.88
CA MET A 704 -22.02 -13.59 9.36
C MET A 704 -20.76 -13.99 8.59
N GLU A 705 -20.07 -15.04 9.02
CA GLU A 705 -18.92 -15.60 8.32
C GLU A 705 -19.34 -16.19 6.97
N CYS A 706 -20.43 -16.97 6.96
CA CYS A 706 -21.01 -17.48 5.73
C CYS A 706 -21.44 -16.38 4.75
N GLU A 707 -22.08 -15.32 5.24
CA GLU A 707 -22.45 -14.15 4.42
C GLU A 707 -21.22 -13.49 3.78
N ALA A 708 -20.11 -13.37 4.53
CA ALA A 708 -18.86 -12.83 4.01
C ALA A 708 -18.27 -13.71 2.90
N MET A 709 -18.21 -15.02 3.09
CA MET A 709 -17.71 -15.98 2.08
C MET A 709 -18.61 -15.99 0.83
N ALA A 710 -19.94 -15.95 1.01
CA ALA A 710 -20.89 -15.85 -0.08
C ALA A 710 -20.65 -14.59 -0.94
N SER A 711 -20.42 -13.46 -0.29
CA SER A 711 -20.11 -12.21 -0.99
C SER A 711 -18.80 -12.29 -1.78
N VAL A 712 -17.74 -12.92 -1.22
CA VAL A 712 -16.48 -13.13 -1.95
C VAL A 712 -16.70 -13.94 -3.21
N PHE A 713 -17.43 -15.03 -3.13
CA PHE A 713 -17.65 -15.93 -4.27
C PHE A 713 -18.61 -15.34 -5.30
N HIS A 714 -19.77 -14.83 -4.87
CA HIS A 714 -20.83 -14.42 -5.76
C HIS A 714 -20.73 -12.94 -6.18
N ASP A 715 -20.53 -12.02 -5.20
CA ASP A 715 -20.57 -10.59 -5.49
C ASP A 715 -19.25 -10.11 -6.10
N PHE A 716 -18.10 -10.55 -5.54
CA PHE A 716 -16.80 -10.27 -6.13
C PHE A 716 -16.51 -11.14 -7.37
N GLY A 717 -17.12 -12.33 -7.46
CA GLY A 717 -16.90 -13.28 -8.53
C GLY A 717 -15.54 -13.96 -8.47
N LEU A 718 -15.00 -14.15 -7.26
CA LEU A 718 -13.72 -14.80 -6.99
C LEU A 718 -13.93 -16.32 -6.86
N GLU A 719 -14.08 -16.97 -8.01
CA GLU A 719 -14.40 -18.41 -8.14
C GLU A 719 -13.25 -19.32 -7.70
N ASN A 720 -12.06 -18.77 -7.42
CA ASN A 720 -10.92 -19.50 -6.88
C ASN A 720 -10.98 -19.73 -5.36
N LEU A 721 -12.04 -19.25 -4.68
CA LEU A 721 -12.33 -19.53 -3.28
C LEU A 721 -12.67 -21.01 -3.09
N GLN A 722 -12.02 -21.65 -2.11
CA GLN A 722 -12.33 -22.98 -1.57
C GLN A 722 -12.49 -22.86 -0.06
N LEU A 723 -13.35 -23.67 0.55
CA LEU A 723 -13.59 -23.67 1.99
C LEU A 723 -13.09 -24.93 2.67
N MET A 724 -12.55 -24.78 3.87
CA MET A 724 -12.08 -25.91 4.71
C MET A 724 -12.71 -25.87 6.09
N VAL A 725 -13.35 -26.99 6.48
CA VAL A 725 -13.96 -27.16 7.81
C VAL A 725 -12.90 -27.68 8.79
N PRO A 726 -12.53 -26.90 9.83
CA PRO A 726 -11.59 -27.34 10.85
C PRO A 726 -12.26 -28.15 11.96
N PHE A 727 -11.48 -28.95 12.64
CA PHE A 727 -11.79 -29.67 13.88
C PHE A 727 -13.18 -30.35 13.86
N CYS A 728 -13.46 -31.05 12.75
CA CYS A 728 -14.71 -31.77 12.52
C CYS A 728 -14.57 -33.19 13.08
N ARG A 729 -15.37 -33.54 14.10
CA ARG A 729 -15.18 -34.78 14.92
C ARG A 729 -15.82 -35.99 14.30
N SER A 730 -16.97 -35.84 13.66
CA SER A 730 -17.69 -36.94 13.03
C SER A 730 -18.25 -36.61 11.65
N PRO A 731 -18.52 -37.59 10.79
CA PRO A 731 -19.16 -37.41 9.51
C PRO A 731 -20.54 -36.70 9.59
N GLU A 732 -21.32 -36.99 10.67
CA GLU A 732 -22.61 -36.33 10.91
C GLU A 732 -22.46 -34.85 11.19
N GLU A 733 -21.48 -34.47 12.00
CA GLU A 733 -21.14 -33.06 12.26
C GLU A 733 -20.74 -32.35 10.97
N GLY A 734 -19.91 -33.01 10.17
CA GLY A 734 -19.47 -32.49 8.85
C GLY A 734 -20.64 -32.28 7.87
N GLU A 735 -21.55 -33.24 7.81
CA GLU A 735 -22.78 -33.13 6.99
C GLU A 735 -23.67 -31.96 7.44
N ALA A 736 -23.81 -31.77 8.74
CA ALA A 736 -24.58 -30.67 9.29
C ALA A 736 -23.94 -29.30 8.95
N VAL A 737 -22.62 -29.17 9.05
CA VAL A 737 -21.90 -27.95 8.64
C VAL A 737 -22.06 -27.71 7.13
N LYS A 738 -21.89 -28.75 6.28
CA LYS A 738 -22.14 -28.64 4.85
C LYS A 738 -23.55 -28.12 4.55
N ASN A 739 -24.57 -28.65 5.20
CA ASN A 739 -25.94 -28.22 4.98
C ASN A 739 -26.14 -26.74 5.37
N LEU A 740 -25.50 -26.29 6.46
CA LEU A 740 -25.51 -24.88 6.86
C LEU A 740 -24.82 -23.99 5.83
N LEU A 741 -23.69 -24.42 5.26
CA LEU A 741 -23.01 -23.70 4.15
C LEU A 741 -23.89 -23.63 2.89
N GLU A 742 -24.61 -24.73 2.57
CA GLU A 742 -25.56 -24.75 1.43
C GLU A 742 -26.75 -23.81 1.65
N GLU A 743 -27.24 -23.65 2.88
CA GLU A 743 -28.28 -22.65 3.23
C GLU A 743 -27.82 -21.23 2.86
N HIS A 744 -26.52 -20.97 2.91
CA HIS A 744 -25.91 -19.68 2.52
C HIS A 744 -25.32 -19.66 1.10
N SER A 745 -25.62 -20.67 0.27
CA SER A 745 -25.16 -20.77 -1.13
C SER A 745 -23.64 -20.81 -1.30
N ILE A 746 -22.90 -21.41 -0.36
CA ILE A 746 -21.43 -21.53 -0.37
C ILE A 746 -20.94 -22.96 -0.14
N GLY A 747 -21.75 -23.95 -0.43
CA GLY A 747 -21.38 -25.36 -0.35
C GLY A 747 -21.07 -25.99 -1.72
N PRO A 748 -20.78 -27.28 -1.75
CA PRO A 748 -20.47 -28.01 -2.97
C PRO A 748 -21.54 -27.88 -4.07
N THR A 749 -22.84 -27.86 -3.71
CA THR A 749 -23.92 -27.69 -4.69
C THR A 749 -23.99 -26.31 -5.31
N SER A 750 -23.42 -25.34 -4.64
CA SER A 750 -23.29 -23.93 -5.11
C SER A 750 -22.00 -23.69 -5.91
N GLY A 751 -21.19 -24.73 -6.09
CA GLY A 751 -19.95 -24.68 -6.87
C GLY A 751 -18.71 -24.25 -6.06
N VAL A 752 -18.83 -24.10 -4.75
CA VAL A 752 -17.67 -23.82 -3.85
C VAL A 752 -17.07 -25.15 -3.39
N PRO A 753 -15.81 -25.48 -3.75
CA PRO A 753 -15.17 -26.70 -3.31
C PRO A 753 -15.03 -26.75 -1.79
N LEU A 754 -15.43 -27.87 -1.18
CA LEU A 754 -15.37 -28.09 0.26
C LEU A 754 -14.27 -29.09 0.62
N PHE A 755 -13.46 -28.73 1.61
CA PHE A 755 -12.39 -29.54 2.18
C PHE A 755 -12.64 -29.77 3.66
N VAL A 756 -12.04 -30.81 4.22
CA VAL A 756 -11.96 -31.03 5.65
C VAL A 756 -10.50 -30.91 6.12
N MET A 757 -10.29 -30.32 7.28
CA MET A 757 -8.98 -30.37 7.92
C MET A 757 -8.81 -31.73 8.59
N VAL A 758 -7.84 -32.51 8.09
CA VAL A 758 -7.53 -33.86 8.56
C VAL A 758 -6.56 -33.75 9.74
N GLU A 759 -7.09 -33.61 10.93
CA GLU A 759 -6.32 -33.30 12.14
C GLU A 759 -6.77 -34.09 13.36
N LEU A 760 -7.77 -34.97 13.17
CA LEU A 760 -8.25 -35.90 14.19
C LEU A 760 -8.13 -37.33 13.67
N PRO A 761 -7.82 -38.32 14.52
CA PRO A 761 -7.80 -39.73 14.13
C PRO A 761 -9.11 -40.21 13.48
N SER A 762 -10.28 -39.66 13.91
CA SER A 762 -11.58 -39.96 13.30
C SER A 762 -11.64 -39.56 11.83
N ASN A 763 -11.03 -38.43 11.43
CA ASN A 763 -11.02 -37.99 10.02
C ASN A 763 -10.29 -39.01 9.11
N ILE A 764 -9.38 -39.78 9.65
CA ILE A 764 -8.58 -40.76 8.91
C ILE A 764 -9.28 -42.11 8.92
N ILE A 765 -9.75 -42.54 10.08
CA ILE A 765 -10.41 -43.85 10.26
C ILE A 765 -11.76 -43.90 9.53
N GLU A 766 -12.52 -42.82 9.56
CA GLU A 766 -13.82 -42.68 8.92
C GLU A 766 -13.78 -41.81 7.64
N ALA A 767 -12.62 -41.71 7.00
CA ALA A 767 -12.39 -40.85 5.85
C ALA A 767 -13.43 -41.02 4.72
N GLU A 768 -13.81 -42.30 4.44
CA GLU A 768 -14.84 -42.59 3.43
C GLU A 768 -16.19 -41.94 3.75
N ALA A 769 -16.64 -42.06 4.99
CA ALA A 769 -17.89 -41.46 5.43
C ALA A 769 -17.85 -39.93 5.40
N PHE A 770 -16.73 -39.31 5.78
CA PHE A 770 -16.51 -37.86 5.64
C PHE A 770 -16.60 -37.42 4.18
N ILE A 771 -15.88 -38.12 3.28
CA ILE A 771 -15.86 -37.80 1.84
C ILE A 771 -17.28 -37.87 1.26
N GLU A 772 -18.03 -38.93 1.52
CA GLU A 772 -19.36 -39.13 0.94
C GLU A 772 -20.40 -38.14 1.50
N ARG A 773 -20.48 -38.00 2.84
CA ARG A 773 -21.51 -37.17 3.46
C ARG A 773 -21.29 -35.67 3.26
N MET A 774 -20.05 -35.23 3.32
CA MET A 774 -19.74 -33.82 3.08
C MET A 774 -19.65 -33.47 1.59
N GLY A 775 -19.50 -34.44 0.69
CA GLY A 775 -19.26 -34.18 -0.73
C GLY A 775 -17.90 -33.47 -0.93
N LEU A 776 -16.86 -33.96 -0.28
CA LEU A 776 -15.55 -33.31 -0.24
C LEU A 776 -14.88 -33.28 -1.61
N SER A 777 -14.25 -32.16 -1.93
CA SER A 777 -13.30 -32.02 -3.05
C SER A 777 -11.88 -32.45 -2.65
N GLY A 778 -11.58 -32.52 -1.36
CA GLY A 778 -10.30 -32.94 -0.83
C GLY A 778 -10.17 -32.79 0.68
N GLY A 779 -8.94 -32.97 1.16
CA GLY A 779 -8.55 -32.78 2.56
C GLY A 779 -7.25 -32.02 2.69
N SER A 780 -6.98 -31.48 3.87
CA SER A 780 -5.69 -30.86 4.20
C SER A 780 -5.25 -31.30 5.59
N ILE A 781 -4.06 -31.87 5.70
CA ILE A 781 -3.55 -32.47 6.94
C ILE A 781 -3.05 -31.37 7.86
N GLY A 782 -3.65 -31.28 9.06
CA GLY A 782 -3.25 -30.38 10.15
C GLY A 782 -2.36 -31.09 11.16
N THR A 783 -1.03 -31.08 10.95
CA THR A 783 -0.09 -31.86 11.77
C THR A 783 -0.08 -31.49 13.24
N ASN A 784 -0.31 -30.24 13.57
CA ASN A 784 -0.22 -29.76 14.96
C ASN A 784 -1.28 -30.40 15.85
N ASP A 785 -2.54 -30.37 15.43
CA ASP A 785 -3.65 -30.99 16.17
C ASP A 785 -3.65 -32.54 16.02
N LEU A 786 -3.14 -33.05 14.87
CA LEU A 786 -2.97 -34.49 14.71
C LEU A 786 -1.97 -35.08 15.72
N VAL A 787 -0.80 -34.44 15.91
CA VAL A 787 0.16 -34.85 16.96
C VAL A 787 -0.48 -34.82 18.33
N GLN A 788 -1.17 -33.73 18.64
CA GLN A 788 -1.85 -33.57 19.92
C GLN A 788 -2.86 -34.69 20.19
N THR A 789 -3.65 -35.05 19.21
CA THR A 789 -4.75 -36.04 19.39
C THR A 789 -4.27 -37.48 19.32
N VAL A 790 -3.24 -37.81 18.55
CA VAL A 790 -2.64 -39.13 18.44
C VAL A 790 -1.88 -39.48 19.71
N TYR A 791 -1.12 -38.54 20.26
CA TYR A 791 -0.29 -38.80 21.45
C TYR A 791 -0.90 -38.27 22.77
N ALA A 792 -2.07 -37.64 22.71
CA ALA A 792 -2.73 -37.00 23.86
C ALA A 792 -1.82 -36.03 24.63
N VAL A 793 -1.05 -35.22 23.90
CA VAL A 793 -0.16 -34.18 24.43
C VAL A 793 -0.76 -32.83 24.21
N SER A 794 -0.57 -31.88 25.15
CA SER A 794 -1.03 -30.50 24.93
C SER A 794 -0.05 -29.75 24.06
N ARG A 795 -0.55 -29.04 23.05
CA ARG A 795 0.25 -28.17 22.17
C ARG A 795 0.88 -26.98 22.91
N ASP A 796 0.23 -26.52 23.98
CA ASP A 796 0.63 -25.31 24.72
C ASP A 796 1.46 -25.64 25.97
N ASP A 797 1.81 -26.94 26.20
CA ASP A 797 2.67 -27.38 27.31
C ASP A 797 4.16 -27.17 26.95
N LEU A 798 4.67 -25.97 27.21
CA LEU A 798 6.04 -25.56 26.86
C LEU A 798 7.12 -26.22 27.77
N GLU A 799 6.78 -26.81 28.88
CA GLU A 799 7.73 -27.36 29.88
C GLU A 799 7.73 -28.89 29.96
N GLY A 800 6.80 -29.57 29.28
CA GLY A 800 6.55 -30.99 29.45
C GLY A 800 7.01 -31.91 28.31
N TYR A 801 6.14 -32.84 27.93
CA TYR A 801 6.37 -33.88 26.93
C TYR A 801 6.49 -33.44 25.48
N GLN A 802 6.19 -32.16 25.15
CA GLN A 802 6.17 -31.64 23.81
C GLN A 802 7.52 -31.74 23.07
N HIS A 803 8.63 -31.69 23.79
CA HIS A 803 9.97 -31.85 23.22
C HIS A 803 10.30 -33.28 22.78
N GLN A 804 9.42 -34.23 23.03
CA GLN A 804 9.69 -35.66 22.74
C GLN A 804 8.91 -36.20 21.54
N VAL A 805 7.85 -35.48 21.07
CA VAL A 805 6.97 -36.00 20.01
C VAL A 805 6.58 -34.85 19.05
N ASP A 806 6.91 -35.00 17.80
CA ASP A 806 6.53 -34.06 16.71
C ASP A 806 5.89 -34.82 15.55
N ALA A 807 5.65 -34.08 14.44
CA ALA A 807 5.02 -34.64 13.24
C ALA A 807 5.82 -35.81 12.61
N ARG A 808 7.10 -35.94 12.91
CA ARG A 808 7.98 -37.02 12.41
C ARG A 808 7.83 -38.34 13.18
N ALA A 809 7.09 -38.31 14.28
CA ALA A 809 6.88 -39.47 15.09
C ALA A 809 6.17 -40.62 14.30
N PRO A 810 6.56 -41.91 14.49
CA PRO A 810 6.10 -43.03 13.66
C PRO A 810 4.58 -43.18 13.58
N ALA A 811 3.86 -42.95 14.68
CA ALA A 811 2.41 -43.05 14.69
C ALA A 811 1.76 -41.93 13.85
N VAL A 812 2.31 -40.68 13.89
CA VAL A 812 1.83 -39.57 13.08
C VAL A 812 2.13 -39.84 11.62
N LYS A 813 3.35 -40.23 11.25
CA LYS A 813 3.71 -40.63 9.87
C LYS A 813 2.78 -41.71 9.31
N SER A 814 2.44 -42.74 10.12
CA SER A 814 1.50 -43.81 9.75
C SER A 814 0.09 -43.25 9.49
N MET A 815 -0.40 -42.35 10.34
CA MET A 815 -1.69 -41.68 10.14
C MET A 815 -1.71 -40.79 8.88
N ILE A 816 -0.64 -40.04 8.64
CA ILE A 816 -0.49 -39.21 7.43
C ILE A 816 -0.54 -40.11 6.17
N ARG A 817 0.21 -41.20 6.12
CA ARG A 817 0.18 -42.16 5.01
C ARG A 817 -1.25 -42.68 4.79
N SER A 818 -1.94 -43.13 5.84
CA SER A 818 -3.32 -43.61 5.74
C SER A 818 -4.29 -42.54 5.22
N ALA A 819 -4.12 -41.28 5.64
CA ALA A 819 -4.91 -40.15 5.12
C ALA A 819 -4.67 -39.93 3.63
N ILE A 820 -3.41 -39.90 3.19
CA ILE A 820 -3.06 -39.74 1.78
C ILE A 820 -3.68 -40.85 0.94
N ASP A 821 -3.55 -42.09 1.35
CA ASP A 821 -4.11 -43.25 0.65
C ASP A 821 -5.66 -43.18 0.57
N ALA A 822 -6.33 -42.76 1.62
CA ALA A 822 -7.79 -42.69 1.66
C ALA A 822 -8.36 -41.69 0.64
N PHE A 823 -7.72 -40.55 0.48
CA PHE A 823 -8.17 -39.50 -0.47
C PHE A 823 -7.69 -39.77 -1.91
N THR A 824 -6.40 -40.13 -2.09
CA THR A 824 -5.83 -40.36 -3.44
C THR A 824 -6.41 -41.60 -4.12
N SER A 825 -6.77 -42.66 -3.38
CA SER A 825 -7.45 -43.83 -3.95
C SER A 825 -8.82 -43.50 -4.56
N ARG A 826 -9.42 -42.36 -4.21
CA ARG A 826 -10.68 -41.82 -4.76
C ARG A 826 -10.45 -40.71 -5.78
N GLY A 827 -9.21 -40.39 -6.11
CA GLY A 827 -8.85 -39.30 -7.03
C GLY A 827 -9.10 -37.89 -6.48
N LEU A 828 -9.15 -37.76 -5.16
CA LEU A 828 -9.36 -36.48 -4.48
C LEU A 828 -8.03 -35.81 -4.09
N GLU A 829 -8.04 -34.48 -3.97
CA GLU A 829 -6.87 -33.75 -3.48
C GLU A 829 -6.66 -34.03 -1.97
N ILE A 830 -5.39 -34.22 -1.60
CA ILE A 830 -4.97 -34.23 -0.19
C ILE A 830 -3.69 -33.42 -0.06
N GLY A 831 -3.79 -32.34 0.70
CA GLY A 831 -2.68 -31.47 1.02
C GLY A 831 -2.23 -31.60 2.47
N ILE A 832 -1.17 -30.88 2.81
CA ILE A 832 -0.73 -30.67 4.19
C ILE A 832 -0.56 -29.16 4.40
N CYS A 833 -1.04 -28.65 5.53
CA CYS A 833 -0.94 -27.22 5.88
C CYS A 833 -0.38 -26.99 7.29
N GLY A 834 -0.01 -28.04 7.97
CA GLY A 834 0.70 -27.94 9.25
C GLY A 834 2.13 -27.38 9.09
N GLN A 835 2.77 -27.10 10.19
CA GLN A 835 4.08 -26.42 10.23
C GLN A 835 5.25 -27.33 9.81
N ALA A 836 5.09 -28.66 9.94
CA ALA A 836 6.18 -29.61 9.78
C ALA A 836 6.99 -29.52 8.46
N PRO A 837 6.38 -29.29 7.27
CA PRO A 837 7.16 -29.11 6.05
C PRO A 837 8.03 -27.84 6.04
N SER A 838 7.61 -26.80 6.76
CA SER A 838 8.40 -25.57 6.91
C SER A 838 9.49 -25.69 7.97
N ASP A 839 9.21 -26.43 9.07
CA ASP A 839 10.16 -26.62 10.17
C ASP A 839 11.27 -27.63 9.79
N TYR A 840 10.95 -28.58 8.92
CA TYR A 840 11.86 -29.65 8.47
C TYR A 840 11.90 -29.75 6.93
N PRO A 841 12.36 -28.73 6.23
CA PRO A 841 12.21 -28.61 4.77
C PRO A 841 13.01 -29.66 3.97
N ASP A 842 14.07 -30.20 4.57
CA ASP A 842 14.92 -31.22 3.93
C ASP A 842 14.46 -32.65 4.19
N GLU A 843 13.72 -32.91 5.27
CA GLU A 843 13.37 -34.28 5.73
C GLU A 843 11.90 -34.61 5.48
N PHE A 844 10.99 -33.70 5.79
CA PHE A 844 9.56 -33.99 5.80
C PHE A 844 8.90 -34.00 4.40
N PRO A 845 9.21 -33.07 3.50
CA PRO A 845 8.66 -33.06 2.14
C PRO A 845 8.97 -34.31 1.32
N PRO A 846 10.21 -34.90 1.32
CA PRO A 846 10.49 -36.16 0.64
C PRO A 846 9.60 -37.31 1.08
N PHE A 847 9.38 -37.48 2.39
CA PHE A 847 8.44 -38.44 2.94
C PHE A 847 7.02 -38.27 2.41
N LEU A 848 6.53 -37.04 2.31
CA LEU A 848 5.20 -36.74 1.80
C LEU A 848 5.07 -37.05 0.30
N VAL A 849 6.09 -36.74 -0.48
CA VAL A 849 6.15 -37.07 -1.91
C VAL A 849 6.14 -38.59 -2.12
N ASP A 850 6.90 -39.34 -1.32
CA ASP A 850 6.91 -40.80 -1.33
C ASP A 850 5.52 -41.41 -1.00
N CYS A 851 4.78 -40.77 -0.09
CA CYS A 851 3.40 -41.13 0.21
C CYS A 851 2.40 -40.78 -0.91
N GLY A 852 2.79 -39.97 -1.91
CA GLY A 852 1.91 -39.57 -3.01
C GLY A 852 1.00 -38.39 -2.69
N ILE A 853 1.40 -37.47 -1.81
CA ILE A 853 0.65 -36.27 -1.47
C ILE A 853 0.43 -35.36 -2.71
N THR A 854 -0.71 -34.70 -2.81
CA THR A 854 -1.03 -33.85 -3.97
C THR A 854 -0.55 -32.41 -3.83
N SER A 855 -0.43 -31.90 -2.61
CA SER A 855 0.10 -30.55 -2.36
C SER A 855 0.75 -30.42 -0.98
N ILE A 856 1.75 -29.55 -0.91
CA ILE A 856 2.44 -29.18 0.35
C ILE A 856 2.32 -27.68 0.52
N SER A 857 1.71 -27.27 1.64
CA SER A 857 1.54 -25.86 1.97
C SER A 857 2.55 -25.45 3.04
N VAL A 858 3.27 -24.37 2.76
CA VAL A 858 4.41 -23.90 3.55
C VAL A 858 4.32 -22.40 3.80
N THR A 859 5.11 -21.90 4.72
CA THR A 859 5.28 -20.46 4.90
C THR A 859 6.04 -19.86 3.72
N PRO A 860 5.77 -18.59 3.37
CA PRO A 860 6.41 -17.97 2.20
C PRO A 860 7.94 -18.00 2.19
N ASP A 861 8.57 -17.92 3.36
CA ASP A 861 10.02 -17.96 3.55
C ASP A 861 10.65 -19.31 3.17
N THR A 862 9.93 -20.41 3.40
CA THR A 862 10.42 -21.77 3.12
C THR A 862 9.98 -22.32 1.76
N ALA A 863 9.10 -21.60 1.05
CA ALA A 863 8.46 -22.10 -0.18
C ALA A 863 9.47 -22.55 -1.24
N MET A 864 10.54 -21.79 -1.43
CA MET A 864 11.53 -22.08 -2.48
C MET A 864 12.45 -23.23 -2.10
N VAL A 865 12.82 -23.34 -0.82
CA VAL A 865 13.61 -24.47 -0.30
C VAL A 865 12.81 -25.77 -0.47
N VAL A 866 11.55 -25.77 -0.01
CA VAL A 866 10.67 -26.94 -0.12
C VAL A 866 10.41 -27.30 -1.59
N ARG A 867 10.23 -26.30 -2.48
CA ARG A 867 10.09 -26.57 -3.91
C ARG A 867 11.28 -27.32 -4.46
N GLN A 868 12.50 -26.92 -4.11
CA GLN A 868 13.73 -27.59 -4.55
C GLN A 868 13.80 -29.02 -4.01
N THR A 869 13.52 -29.21 -2.71
CA THR A 869 13.52 -30.53 -2.06
C THR A 869 12.49 -31.50 -2.68
N VAL A 870 11.29 -30.97 -3.01
CA VAL A 870 10.24 -31.76 -3.69
C VAL A 870 10.68 -32.15 -5.10
N LEU A 871 11.31 -31.25 -5.86
CA LEU A 871 11.83 -31.55 -7.20
C LEU A 871 12.86 -32.68 -7.13
N GLU A 872 13.78 -32.61 -6.19
CA GLU A 872 14.81 -33.63 -5.99
C GLU A 872 14.19 -35.00 -5.62
N ALA A 873 13.20 -35.01 -4.70
CA ALA A 873 12.48 -36.19 -4.31
C ALA A 873 11.72 -36.85 -5.49
N GLU A 874 11.01 -36.03 -6.30
CA GLU A 874 10.32 -36.51 -7.51
C GLU A 874 11.29 -37.10 -8.54
N MET A 875 12.47 -36.49 -8.70
CA MET A 875 13.53 -37.00 -9.58
C MET A 875 14.09 -38.34 -9.10
N MET A 876 14.31 -38.51 -7.79
CA MET A 876 14.76 -39.78 -7.19
C MET A 876 13.74 -40.90 -7.42
N ILE A 877 12.47 -40.63 -7.15
CA ILE A 877 11.38 -41.62 -7.36
C ILE A 877 11.29 -41.99 -8.85
N ALA A 878 11.41 -41.03 -9.77
CA ALA A 878 11.38 -41.28 -11.20
C ALA A 878 12.55 -42.19 -11.68
N GLN A 879 13.66 -42.18 -10.95
CA GLN A 879 14.83 -43.03 -11.19
C GLN A 879 14.74 -44.40 -10.45
N GLY A 880 13.68 -44.66 -9.70
CA GLY A 880 13.50 -45.89 -8.90
C GLY A 880 14.39 -45.95 -7.66
N ILE A 881 14.85 -44.79 -7.17
CA ILE A 881 15.63 -44.66 -5.94
C ILE A 881 14.64 -44.51 -4.77
N GLU A 882 14.72 -45.40 -3.80
CA GLU A 882 13.91 -45.28 -2.59
C GLU A 882 14.37 -44.06 -1.77
N ILE A 883 13.40 -43.26 -1.33
CA ILE A 883 13.64 -42.20 -0.38
C ILE A 883 13.76 -42.86 0.99
N GLY A 884 14.90 -42.78 1.64
CA GLY A 884 15.14 -43.38 2.94
C GLY A 884 14.13 -42.93 4.01
N GLU A 885 13.75 -43.82 4.97
CA GLU A 885 12.77 -43.54 6.05
C GLU A 885 13.16 -42.34 6.94
#